data_dbce14300e4d478683fc220d1cbec01c
#
_entry.id   dbce14300e4d478683fc220d1cbec01c
#
_cell.length_a   1.000
_cell.length_b   1.000
_cell.length_c   1.000
_cell.angle_alpha   90.00
_cell.angle_beta   90.00
_cell.angle_gamma   90.00
#
_symmetry.space_group_name_H-M   'P 1'
#
loop_
_entity.id
_entity.type
_entity.pdbx_description
1 polymer ?
#
loop_
_entity_poly.entity_id
_entity_poly.type
_entity_poly.pdbx_seq_one_letter_code
_entity_poly.pdbx_strand_id
1 'polypeptide(L)'
;MAKSRLKSRFSLASALVDGGFCRRTDWITMKTRDIRKQFLDYFAANGHEIVSSSPLVPHNDPTLLFTNAGMVQFKDVFLGQDKRAYNRAVTAQRCVRAGGKHNDLDNVGYTARHHTFFEMLGNFSFGDYFKREAIEHAWTLLTEGYGLPAEKLWVTVYDEDDEAADIWLGDMGVPAERFARIGASDNFWAMGDTGPCGPCSEIFYDHGPEVAGGPPGTPEADGDRYVEIWNLVFMQFNRDADGNDTPLPKPSVDTGMGLERLAAVLQGVHSNYETDLFVALIKAAGEVTGCDDLNSTSLRVISDHIRSSAFLITDGVVPSNEGRGYVLRRIIRRAIRHGYQAGASGPFIDNLVAPLVEEMGEACPELVEAQPRVEEALALEGERFAQTLGQGMRILEQELADLSGTVIPGDLTFRLYDTFGFPADLTADYARERGLTVDMEGFEEAMTGQRDRARAASQFRMEGVAKVSIEERTDFSGYEHLAGDATVLSLVAEDAETESISEGSEALVILDTTPFYAESGGQVGDKGFLTWPGGRFEVSDVHFLAHKVIAHAGKVISGSLTTGAQVNAEVNAQSRSATAANHSATHLLHAALQEVLGAHVQQKGSLVNNERLRFDFSHGDAMSGVEINEVERLVNQQVRANNDVGTRLMKLEDARAQGAAALFGERYEEDVRVVSMGEFSLELCGGTHVRRTGDIGSFRIISEGGIAAGVRRVEALTGEAAYLHGVNESETLNRLAAALKTGRSDLEERATSLSTRVRELERKVEQLQGQLAAGGTGDDPASEIQEVNGIRVLVKRYDDVDIKGLRAMMDRLKDRAGSAVVVLGGVQNGKATLLVGVSKDLTDRCHAGKLVADLAAKVGGKGGGRPDSAQGGGADIDGLDAALSQVPDWLSSL
;
A
#
# COMPACT_ATOMS: atom_id res chain seq x y z
N MET A 1 41.83 4.28 48.94
CA MET A 1 42.35 3.06 48.33
C MET A 1 41.63 2.68 46.99
N ALA A 2 40.50 3.30 46.64
CA ALA A 2 39.79 3.01 45.38
C ALA A 2 40.43 3.69 44.13
N LYS A 3 41.06 4.84 44.26
CA LYS A 3 41.73 5.58 43.17
C LYS A 3 42.97 4.90 42.56
N SER A 4 43.57 3.90 43.24
CA SER A 4 44.80 3.23 42.75
C SER A 4 44.50 1.95 41.94
N ARG A 5 43.31 1.38 42.03
CA ARG A 5 42.93 0.18 41.26
C ARG A 5 42.39 0.49 39.86
N LEU A 6 41.87 1.71 39.64
CA LEU A 6 41.46 2.15 38.29
C LEU A 6 42.66 2.35 37.36
N LYS A 7 43.78 2.91 37.87
CA LYS A 7 44.99 3.17 37.04
C LYS A 7 45.73 1.92 36.55
N SER A 8 45.54 0.74 37.18
CA SER A 8 46.24 -0.50 36.79
C SER A 8 45.50 -1.34 35.73
N ARG A 9 44.19 -1.10 35.50
CA ARG A 9 43.44 -1.75 34.40
C ARG A 9 43.56 -0.99 33.08
N PHE A 10 43.80 0.30 33.09
CA PHE A 10 43.98 1.14 31.88
C PHE A 10 45.35 1.00 31.21
N SER A 11 46.37 0.40 31.88
CA SER A 11 47.68 0.19 31.30
C SER A 11 47.78 -0.92 30.25
N LEU A 12 46.77 -1.79 30.10
CA LEU A 12 46.78 -2.80 29.06
C LEU A 12 45.93 -2.41 27.83
N ALA A 13 45.04 -1.43 27.98
CA ALA A 13 44.27 -0.88 26.85
C ALA A 13 45.04 0.14 26.00
N SER A 14 46.10 0.77 26.60
CA SER A 14 46.92 1.78 25.91
C SER A 14 47.92 1.22 24.89
N ALA A 15 48.07 -0.13 24.79
CA ALA A 15 49.01 -0.76 23.86
C ALA A 15 48.41 -1.12 22.50
N LEU A 16 47.09 -0.91 22.29
CA LEU A 16 46.37 -1.16 21.00
C LEU A 16 45.81 0.11 20.37
N VAL A 17 46.09 1.28 20.91
CA VAL A 17 45.56 2.57 20.41
C VAL A 17 46.70 3.48 19.92
N ASP A 18 47.78 2.94 19.34
CA ASP A 18 48.73 3.71 18.54
C ASP A 18 48.32 3.89 17.07
N GLY A 19 47.02 3.85 16.78
CA GLY A 19 46.35 4.24 15.54
C GLY A 19 45.53 5.48 15.75
N GLY A 20 46.14 6.65 15.92
CA GLY A 20 45.54 7.95 15.62
C GLY A 20 44.36 8.41 16.47
N PHE A 21 44.56 8.74 17.74
CA PHE A 21 43.62 9.63 18.44
C PHE A 21 43.70 11.02 17.80
N CYS A 22 42.60 11.43 17.17
CA CYS A 22 42.40 12.73 16.56
C CYS A 22 42.62 13.85 17.59
N ARG A 23 43.51 14.77 17.32
CA ARG A 23 43.77 15.94 18.21
C ARG A 23 42.62 16.93 18.08
N ARG A 24 42.38 17.73 19.09
CA ARG A 24 41.33 18.76 19.27
C ARG A 24 40.97 19.66 18.06
N THR A 25 41.68 19.55 16.94
CA THR A 25 41.50 20.33 15.70
C THR A 25 40.81 19.56 14.58
N ASP A 26 40.49 18.25 14.75
CA ASP A 26 39.99 17.40 13.67
C ASP A 26 38.46 17.11 13.75
N TRP A 27 37.74 17.81 14.62
CA TRP A 27 36.28 17.61 14.79
C TRP A 27 35.43 17.98 13.55
N ILE A 28 35.95 18.88 12.73
CA ILE A 28 35.25 19.38 11.54
C ILE A 28 35.25 18.35 10.40
N THR A 29 35.85 17.18 10.59
CA THR A 29 36.07 16.21 9.52
C THR A 29 35.57 14.77 9.80
N MET A 30 34.98 14.49 10.99
CA MET A 30 34.49 13.13 11.26
C MET A 30 33.21 12.84 10.49
N LYS A 31 33.29 11.91 9.57
CA LYS A 31 32.12 11.50 8.74
C LYS A 31 31.14 10.67 9.55
N THR A 32 29.88 10.73 9.18
CA THR A 32 28.78 9.96 9.80
C THR A 32 29.10 8.45 9.87
N ARG A 33 29.71 7.88 8.83
CA ARG A 33 30.15 6.47 8.82
C ARG A 33 31.24 6.18 9.88
N ASP A 34 32.17 7.11 10.12
CA ASP A 34 33.27 6.94 11.08
C ASP A 34 32.73 7.03 12.52
N ILE A 35 31.74 7.89 12.76
CA ILE A 35 31.03 7.99 14.05
C ILE A 35 30.34 6.66 14.39
N ARG A 36 29.59 6.10 13.44
CA ARG A 36 28.96 4.77 13.59
C ARG A 36 29.99 3.71 13.95
N LYS A 37 31.07 3.63 13.19
CA LYS A 37 32.12 2.65 13.39
C LYS A 37 32.76 2.80 14.76
N GLN A 38 33.08 4.03 15.17
CA GLN A 38 33.72 4.28 16.48
C GLN A 38 32.83 3.88 17.66
N PHE A 39 31.48 4.07 17.52
CA PHE A 39 30.52 3.61 18.52
C PHE A 39 30.57 2.08 18.68
N LEU A 40 30.47 1.37 17.57
CA LEU A 40 30.49 -0.09 17.56
C LEU A 40 31.82 -0.64 18.10
N ASP A 41 32.95 -0.08 17.68
CA ASP A 41 34.28 -0.50 18.09
C ASP A 41 34.51 -0.24 19.60
N TYR A 42 34.02 0.90 20.13
CA TYR A 42 34.14 1.22 21.55
C TYR A 42 33.46 0.18 22.44
N PHE A 43 32.21 -0.15 22.12
CA PHE A 43 31.45 -1.13 22.90
C PHE A 43 31.94 -2.55 22.68
N ALA A 44 32.38 -2.92 21.47
CA ALA A 44 33.04 -4.21 21.23
C ALA A 44 34.30 -4.38 22.08
N ALA A 45 35.15 -3.34 22.20
CA ALA A 45 36.29 -3.34 23.06
C ALA A 45 35.95 -3.47 24.56
N ASN A 46 34.71 -3.13 24.95
CA ASN A 46 34.16 -3.27 26.29
C ASN A 46 33.29 -4.53 26.45
N GLY A 47 33.44 -5.54 25.57
CA GLY A 47 32.86 -6.87 25.71
C GLY A 47 31.42 -6.99 25.23
N HIS A 48 30.93 -6.07 24.37
CA HIS A 48 29.63 -6.18 23.72
C HIS A 48 29.77 -6.90 22.39
N GLU A 49 28.80 -7.77 22.07
CA GLU A 49 28.68 -8.39 20.75
C GLU A 49 28.15 -7.39 19.77
N ILE A 50 28.79 -7.24 18.60
CA ILE A 50 28.25 -6.41 17.52
C ILE A 50 27.14 -7.19 16.83
N VAL A 51 25.90 -6.70 16.97
CA VAL A 51 24.72 -7.32 16.37
C VAL A 51 24.26 -6.48 15.19
N SER A 52 24.03 -7.12 14.06
CA SER A 52 23.50 -6.46 12.85
C SER A 52 22.15 -5.81 13.11
N SER A 53 21.83 -4.76 12.36
CA SER A 53 20.49 -4.17 12.35
C SER A 53 19.45 -5.22 11.98
N SER A 54 18.39 -5.32 12.74
CA SER A 54 17.22 -6.10 12.32
C SER A 54 16.48 -5.40 11.18
N PRO A 55 15.65 -6.15 10.41
CA PRO A 55 14.80 -5.55 9.40
C PRO A 55 13.86 -4.49 9.96
N LEU A 56 13.50 -3.52 9.14
CA LEU A 56 12.52 -2.48 9.47
C LEU A 56 11.10 -3.05 9.67
N VAL A 57 10.83 -4.24 9.14
CA VAL A 57 9.60 -4.98 9.37
C VAL A 57 9.81 -5.95 10.52
N PRO A 58 9.29 -5.67 11.73
CA PRO A 58 9.48 -6.56 12.88
C PRO A 58 8.73 -7.89 12.67
N HIS A 59 9.43 -9.01 12.85
CA HIS A 59 8.86 -10.33 12.64
C HIS A 59 7.95 -10.80 13.79
N ASN A 60 8.22 -10.36 15.02
CA ASN A 60 7.59 -10.90 16.22
C ASN A 60 6.62 -9.93 16.92
N ASP A 61 6.38 -8.75 16.38
CA ASP A 61 5.49 -7.76 16.98
C ASP A 61 4.46 -7.19 15.99
N PRO A 62 3.21 -7.70 16.01
CA PRO A 62 2.15 -7.22 15.12
C PRO A 62 1.59 -5.85 15.54
N THR A 63 1.95 -5.36 16.73
CA THR A 63 1.51 -4.05 17.21
C THR A 63 2.33 -2.92 16.60
N LEU A 64 3.53 -3.22 16.09
CA LEU A 64 4.41 -2.27 15.44
C LEU A 64 4.31 -2.37 13.90
N LEU A 65 4.14 -1.23 13.25
CA LEU A 65 4.25 -1.15 11.80
C LEU A 65 5.70 -1.36 11.34
N PHE A 66 6.63 -0.68 12.00
CA PHE A 66 8.05 -0.72 11.68
C PHE A 66 8.89 -0.78 12.96
N THR A 67 10.12 -1.22 12.82
CA THR A 67 11.14 -1.13 13.87
C THR A 67 11.44 0.35 14.14
N ASN A 68 11.05 0.82 15.32
CA ASN A 68 11.10 2.24 15.72
C ASN A 68 12.15 2.55 16.81
N ALA A 69 12.80 1.51 17.34
CA ALA A 69 13.84 1.62 18.37
C ALA A 69 14.81 0.43 18.32
N GLY A 70 16.02 0.62 18.85
CA GLY A 70 17.08 -0.40 18.87
C GLY A 70 16.72 -1.67 19.64
N MET A 71 15.91 -1.55 20.68
CA MET A 71 15.52 -2.65 21.54
C MET A 71 14.52 -3.63 20.92
N VAL A 72 13.86 -3.28 19.81
CA VAL A 72 12.78 -4.11 19.24
C VAL A 72 13.25 -5.53 18.94
N GLN A 73 14.45 -5.70 18.40
CA GLN A 73 15.03 -7.01 18.11
C GLN A 73 15.42 -7.82 19.40
N PHE A 74 15.45 -7.18 20.56
CA PHE A 74 15.84 -7.79 21.85
C PHE A 74 14.68 -7.89 22.83
N LYS A 75 13.45 -7.56 22.42
CA LYS A 75 12.27 -7.59 23.28
C LYS A 75 12.14 -8.90 24.06
N ASP A 76 12.23 -10.03 23.37
CA ASP A 76 12.06 -11.36 23.95
C ASP A 76 13.25 -11.73 24.87
N VAL A 77 14.44 -11.14 24.62
CA VAL A 77 15.59 -11.30 25.51
C VAL A 77 15.37 -10.57 26.84
N PHE A 78 14.85 -9.36 26.82
CA PHE A 78 14.49 -8.60 28.03
C PHE A 78 13.40 -9.30 28.84
N LEU A 79 12.45 -9.92 28.18
CA LEU A 79 11.36 -10.68 28.80
C LEU A 79 11.83 -12.07 29.29
N GLY A 80 13.08 -12.48 28.98
CA GLY A 80 13.62 -13.80 29.34
C GLY A 80 13.06 -14.96 28.51
N GLN A 81 12.36 -14.66 27.42
CA GLN A 81 11.74 -15.64 26.50
C GLN A 81 12.74 -16.14 25.46
N ASP A 82 13.74 -15.33 25.10
CA ASP A 82 14.85 -15.69 24.22
C ASP A 82 16.18 -15.67 24.98
N LYS A 83 17.11 -16.58 24.63
CA LYS A 83 18.45 -16.67 25.22
C LYS A 83 19.51 -16.55 24.14
N ARG A 84 20.31 -15.52 24.23
CA ARG A 84 21.44 -15.28 23.33
C ARG A 84 22.73 -15.87 23.92
N ALA A 85 23.73 -16.10 23.08
CA ALA A 85 25.06 -16.54 23.50
C ALA A 85 25.86 -15.46 24.23
N TYR A 86 25.34 -14.23 24.28
CA TYR A 86 25.94 -13.02 24.85
C TYR A 86 24.99 -12.34 25.85
N ASN A 87 25.52 -11.61 26.80
CA ASN A 87 24.75 -10.80 27.76
C ASN A 87 24.91 -9.30 27.53
N ARG A 88 25.72 -8.89 26.55
CA ARG A 88 25.92 -7.51 26.12
C ARG A 88 25.87 -7.44 24.62
N ALA A 89 25.21 -6.46 24.08
CA ALA A 89 25.15 -6.24 22.64
C ALA A 89 25.35 -4.76 22.29
N VAL A 90 25.78 -4.50 21.06
CA VAL A 90 25.84 -3.16 20.47
C VAL A 90 25.35 -3.23 19.03
N THR A 91 24.56 -2.26 18.62
CA THR A 91 24.03 -2.20 17.25
C THR A 91 23.87 -0.77 16.75
N ALA A 92 23.95 -0.58 15.44
CA ALA A 92 23.43 0.59 14.74
C ALA A 92 22.13 0.16 14.05
N GLN A 93 21.01 0.31 14.77
CA GLN A 93 19.70 -0.16 14.31
C GLN A 93 19.06 0.87 13.40
N ARG A 94 18.68 0.44 12.21
CA ARG A 94 17.81 1.23 11.31
C ARG A 94 16.41 1.32 11.90
N CYS A 95 15.87 2.51 11.95
CA CYS A 95 14.56 2.79 12.52
C CYS A 95 13.70 3.59 11.55
N VAL A 96 12.38 3.34 11.56
CA VAL A 96 11.38 4.13 10.82
C VAL A 96 10.27 4.60 11.75
N ARG A 97 10.03 5.93 11.76
CA ARG A 97 8.95 6.61 12.49
C ARG A 97 8.09 7.40 11.52
N ALA A 98 7.19 6.70 10.82
CA ALA A 98 6.32 7.27 9.78
C ALA A 98 4.88 6.77 9.88
N GLY A 99 4.43 6.42 11.08
CA GLY A 99 3.06 5.94 11.35
C GLY A 99 2.94 5.27 12.71
N GLY A 100 1.70 5.10 13.19
CA GLY A 100 1.43 4.57 14.53
C GLY A 100 1.68 5.59 15.64
N LYS A 101 2.08 5.12 16.81
CA LYS A 101 2.30 5.95 18.01
C LYS A 101 3.47 6.94 17.84
N HIS A 102 4.51 6.54 17.10
CA HIS A 102 5.65 7.38 16.79
C HIS A 102 5.60 7.78 15.31
N ASN A 103 5.29 9.03 15.03
CA ASN A 103 5.13 9.55 13.67
C ASN A 103 5.82 10.91 13.55
N ASP A 104 6.99 10.94 12.91
CA ASP A 104 7.77 12.16 12.67
C ASP A 104 7.53 12.77 11.28
N LEU A 105 6.72 12.13 10.42
CA LEU A 105 6.54 12.48 9.02
C LEU A 105 6.20 13.97 8.80
N ASP A 106 5.33 14.52 9.65
CA ASP A 106 4.86 15.90 9.50
C ASP A 106 5.93 16.95 9.88
N ASN A 107 6.94 16.55 10.65
CA ASN A 107 8.05 17.40 11.10
C ASN A 107 9.23 17.38 10.13
N VAL A 108 9.32 16.36 9.25
CA VAL A 108 10.42 16.17 8.31
C VAL A 108 10.52 17.35 7.33
N GLY A 109 11.72 17.93 7.25
CA GLY A 109 12.06 19.09 6.42
C GLY A 109 11.79 20.45 7.08
N TYR A 110 10.95 20.50 8.12
CA TYR A 110 10.57 21.72 8.85
C TYR A 110 11.33 21.92 10.15
N THR A 111 11.78 20.84 10.78
CA THR A 111 12.61 20.87 11.98
C THR A 111 14.04 20.46 11.64
N ALA A 112 14.99 20.78 12.52
CA ALA A 112 16.41 20.48 12.33
C ALA A 112 16.78 19.01 12.57
N ARG A 113 15.94 18.23 13.31
CA ARG A 113 16.32 16.97 13.96
C ARG A 113 15.38 15.78 13.76
N HIS A 114 14.20 15.94 13.08
CA HIS A 114 13.25 14.86 12.89
C HIS A 114 13.37 14.23 11.51
N HIS A 115 13.35 12.90 11.47
CA HIS A 115 13.48 12.08 10.27
C HIS A 115 12.48 10.94 10.27
N THR A 116 12.03 10.53 9.08
CA THR A 116 11.24 9.28 8.97
C THR A 116 12.13 8.05 9.10
N PHE A 117 13.36 8.12 8.62
CA PHE A 117 14.39 7.09 8.76
C PHE A 117 15.60 7.65 9.48
N PHE A 118 16.09 6.94 10.47
CA PHE A 118 17.33 7.29 11.20
C PHE A 118 18.01 6.03 11.70
N GLU A 119 19.29 6.17 12.08
CA GLU A 119 20.03 5.09 12.71
C GLU A 119 20.14 5.35 14.22
N MET A 120 19.68 4.38 15.01
CA MET A 120 19.78 4.40 16.46
C MET A 120 20.97 3.55 16.88
N LEU A 121 22.01 4.20 17.40
CA LEU A 121 23.16 3.57 18.03
C LEU A 121 22.75 3.13 19.44
N GLY A 122 22.77 1.83 19.71
CA GLY A 122 22.34 1.28 21.00
C GLY A 122 23.35 0.31 21.60
N ASN A 123 23.56 0.42 22.90
CA ASN A 123 24.25 -0.60 23.69
C ASN A 123 23.29 -1.19 24.72
N PHE A 124 23.39 -2.49 24.92
CA PHE A 124 22.44 -3.30 25.67
C PHE A 124 23.15 -4.15 26.70
N SER A 125 22.51 -4.28 27.88
CA SER A 125 22.90 -5.24 28.92
C SER A 125 21.69 -6.07 29.33
N PHE A 126 21.79 -7.37 29.18
CA PHE A 126 20.76 -8.34 29.54
C PHE A 126 21.01 -8.92 30.93
N GLY A 127 20.98 -8.04 31.97
CA GLY A 127 21.23 -8.39 33.36
C GLY A 127 22.69 -8.70 33.69
N ASP A 128 23.63 -8.07 32.99
CA ASP A 128 25.06 -8.17 33.26
C ASP A 128 25.57 -6.92 33.98
N TYR A 129 25.37 -5.73 33.44
CA TYR A 129 25.60 -4.45 34.12
C TYR A 129 24.32 -3.61 34.15
N PHE A 130 24.32 -2.55 34.97
CA PHE A 130 23.16 -1.69 35.13
C PHE A 130 23.54 -0.20 35.15
N LYS A 131 22.81 0.65 35.84
CA LYS A 131 22.90 2.09 35.75
C LYS A 131 24.32 2.67 35.79
N ARG A 132 25.14 2.27 36.78
CA ARG A 132 26.49 2.82 36.98
C ARG A 132 27.38 2.64 35.75
N GLU A 133 27.52 1.41 35.29
CA GLU A 133 28.39 1.10 34.16
C GLU A 133 27.82 1.70 32.85
N ALA A 134 26.47 1.71 32.69
CA ALA A 134 25.84 2.33 31.53
C ALA A 134 26.15 3.84 31.46
N ILE A 135 26.03 4.54 32.58
CA ILE A 135 26.35 5.98 32.69
C ILE A 135 27.84 6.23 32.49
N GLU A 136 28.72 5.39 33.09
CA GLU A 136 30.19 5.48 32.90
C GLU A 136 30.59 5.30 31.43
N HIS A 137 29.99 4.33 30.72
CA HIS A 137 30.24 4.12 29.29
C HIS A 137 29.78 5.32 28.46
N ALA A 138 28.57 5.84 28.71
CA ALA A 138 28.03 6.96 27.97
C ALA A 138 28.88 8.23 28.17
N TRP A 139 29.19 8.54 29.42
CA TRP A 139 29.97 9.74 29.73
C TRP A 139 31.39 9.67 29.17
N THR A 140 32.07 8.52 29.33
CA THR A 140 33.43 8.30 28.83
C THR A 140 33.47 8.38 27.30
N LEU A 141 32.50 7.74 26.61
CA LEU A 141 32.46 7.78 25.14
C LEU A 141 32.22 9.20 24.62
N LEU A 142 31.28 9.96 25.21
CA LEU A 142 31.01 11.33 24.77
C LEU A 142 32.19 12.27 25.06
N THR A 143 32.75 12.22 26.28
CA THR A 143 33.76 13.22 26.71
C THR A 143 35.21 12.86 26.35
N GLU A 144 35.58 11.57 26.42
CA GLU A 144 36.92 11.11 26.10
C GLU A 144 37.03 10.50 24.70
N GLY A 145 36.01 9.73 24.28
CA GLY A 145 35.95 9.06 22.98
C GLY A 145 35.68 10.04 21.83
N TYR A 146 34.58 10.75 21.87
CA TYR A 146 34.25 11.79 20.90
C TYR A 146 34.80 13.17 21.26
N GLY A 147 35.27 13.38 22.50
CA GLY A 147 35.88 14.61 22.98
C GLY A 147 34.90 15.78 23.12
N LEU A 148 33.62 15.56 23.32
CA LEU A 148 32.64 16.61 23.55
C LEU A 148 32.96 17.34 24.86
N PRO A 149 32.89 18.70 24.89
CA PRO A 149 33.12 19.45 26.13
C PRO A 149 32.02 19.13 27.16
N ALA A 150 32.42 18.66 28.35
CA ALA A 150 31.45 18.32 29.40
C ALA A 150 30.56 19.51 29.80
N GLU A 151 31.13 20.75 29.69
CA GLU A 151 30.37 21.99 29.93
C GLU A 151 29.26 22.28 28.93
N LYS A 152 29.19 21.54 27.79
CA LYS A 152 28.10 21.62 26.82
C LYS A 152 27.07 20.50 26.97
N LEU A 153 27.31 19.53 27.84
CA LEU A 153 26.42 18.44 28.08
C LEU A 153 25.46 18.81 29.22
N TRP A 154 24.19 18.46 29.03
CA TRP A 154 23.10 18.58 30.01
C TRP A 154 22.48 17.21 30.25
N VAL A 155 22.18 16.86 31.51
CA VAL A 155 21.67 15.55 31.88
C VAL A 155 20.32 15.68 32.55
N THR A 156 19.40 14.79 32.18
CA THR A 156 18.14 14.60 32.89
C THR A 156 18.03 13.20 33.46
N VAL A 157 17.26 13.05 34.51
CA VAL A 157 16.88 11.76 35.10
C VAL A 157 15.41 11.77 35.45
N TYR A 158 14.82 10.57 35.53
CA TYR A 158 13.49 10.42 36.10
C TYR A 158 13.45 10.97 37.54
N ASP A 159 12.44 11.72 37.91
CA ASP A 159 12.37 12.46 39.16
C ASP A 159 12.47 11.59 40.43
N GLU A 160 12.03 10.33 40.37
CA GLU A 160 12.12 9.34 41.44
C GLU A 160 13.40 8.46 41.38
N ASP A 161 14.30 8.65 40.38
CA ASP A 161 15.52 7.84 40.23
C ASP A 161 16.72 8.48 40.95
N ASP A 162 16.75 8.33 42.28
CA ASP A 162 17.84 8.84 43.12
C ASP A 162 19.19 8.17 42.81
N GLU A 163 19.18 6.88 42.48
CA GLU A 163 20.40 6.14 42.13
C GLU A 163 21.11 6.73 40.90
N ALA A 164 20.38 6.97 39.82
CA ALA A 164 20.94 7.60 38.63
C ALA A 164 21.45 9.02 38.91
N ALA A 165 20.66 9.80 39.69
CA ALA A 165 21.06 11.15 40.09
C ALA A 165 22.37 11.17 40.90
N ASP A 166 22.54 10.27 41.90
CA ASP A 166 23.75 10.14 42.70
C ASP A 166 24.97 9.79 41.85
N ILE A 167 24.80 8.92 40.84
CA ILE A 167 25.87 8.56 39.92
C ILE A 167 26.30 9.77 39.07
N TRP A 168 25.32 10.49 38.46
CA TRP A 168 25.63 11.65 37.64
C TRP A 168 26.28 12.80 38.42
N LEU A 169 25.73 13.17 39.55
CA LEU A 169 26.22 14.31 40.36
C LEU A 169 27.49 13.95 41.15
N GLY A 170 27.50 12.71 41.72
CA GLY A 170 28.61 12.28 42.59
C GLY A 170 29.79 11.66 41.86
N ASP A 171 29.52 10.66 41.01
CA ASP A 171 30.60 9.86 40.39
C ASP A 171 31.07 10.50 39.08
N MET A 172 30.18 10.97 38.25
CA MET A 172 30.52 11.64 36.97
C MET A 172 30.86 13.11 37.16
N GLY A 173 30.41 13.72 38.28
CA GLY A 173 30.72 15.08 38.64
C GLY A 173 30.04 16.10 37.74
N VAL A 174 28.86 15.78 37.18
CA VAL A 174 28.02 16.71 36.41
C VAL A 174 27.59 17.86 37.33
N PRO A 175 27.81 19.14 36.95
CA PRO A 175 27.40 20.28 37.75
C PRO A 175 25.89 20.32 37.93
N ALA A 176 25.41 20.66 39.14
CA ALA A 176 23.97 20.73 39.44
C ALA A 176 23.19 21.70 38.55
N GLU A 177 23.87 22.74 38.04
CA GLU A 177 23.32 23.70 37.08
C GLU A 177 23.14 23.13 35.65
N ARG A 178 23.64 21.93 35.39
CA ARG A 178 23.51 21.19 34.11
C ARG A 178 22.81 19.86 34.29
N PHE A 179 21.95 19.80 35.28
CA PHE A 179 21.21 18.60 35.66
C PHE A 179 19.78 18.96 35.98
N ALA A 180 18.82 18.13 35.56
CA ALA A 180 17.41 18.27 35.90
C ALA A 180 16.78 16.92 36.23
N ARG A 181 15.78 16.94 37.11
CA ARG A 181 14.87 15.84 37.39
C ARG A 181 13.56 16.11 36.65
N ILE A 182 13.09 15.18 35.86
CA ILE A 182 11.88 15.34 35.04
C ILE A 182 10.96 14.14 35.27
N GLY A 183 9.67 14.39 35.22
CA GLY A 183 8.64 13.38 35.49
C GLY A 183 8.51 12.34 34.39
N ALA A 184 7.57 11.42 34.60
CA ALA A 184 7.36 10.24 33.73
C ALA A 184 6.93 10.59 32.29
N SER A 185 6.49 11.81 32.00
CA SER A 185 6.15 12.22 30.63
C SER A 185 7.36 12.14 29.69
N ASP A 186 8.57 12.42 30.19
CA ASP A 186 9.77 12.52 29.38
C ASP A 186 10.84 11.50 29.83
N ASN A 187 11.05 11.31 31.14
CA ASN A 187 12.11 10.44 31.64
C ASN A 187 11.63 9.04 32.12
N PHE A 188 10.52 8.53 31.59
CA PHE A 188 10.10 7.14 31.75
C PHE A 188 9.73 6.55 30.39
N TRP A 189 10.57 5.69 29.86
CA TRP A 189 10.40 5.13 28.52
C TRP A 189 9.58 3.83 28.54
N ALA A 190 8.67 3.69 27.56
CA ALA A 190 7.93 2.48 27.29
C ALA A 190 7.87 2.20 25.80
N MET A 191 8.02 0.94 25.38
CA MET A 191 8.02 0.54 23.98
C MET A 191 6.67 0.83 23.28
N GLY A 192 5.58 0.65 24.02
CA GLY A 192 4.21 0.85 23.58
C GLY A 192 3.27 0.89 24.77
N ASP A 193 2.03 0.50 24.56
CA ASP A 193 1.05 0.36 25.63
C ASP A 193 1.34 -0.86 26.50
N THR A 194 2.09 -1.83 25.99
CA THR A 194 2.55 -3.04 26.66
C THR A 194 4.01 -3.33 26.36
N GLY A 195 4.69 -4.07 27.21
CA GLY A 195 6.08 -4.51 27.02
C GLY A 195 7.07 -3.90 27.99
N PRO A 196 8.40 -4.13 27.75
CA PRO A 196 9.47 -3.65 28.62
C PRO A 196 9.44 -2.13 28.75
N CYS A 197 9.65 -1.64 29.98
CA CYS A 197 9.66 -0.22 30.29
C CYS A 197 10.53 0.06 31.52
N GLY A 198 10.86 1.34 31.74
CA GLY A 198 11.61 1.78 32.90
C GLY A 198 12.03 3.24 32.88
N PRO A 199 12.54 3.76 34.01
CA PRO A 199 13.07 5.12 34.09
C PRO A 199 14.26 5.28 33.14
N CYS A 200 14.44 6.49 32.65
CA CYS A 200 15.57 6.79 31.77
C CYS A 200 16.31 8.05 32.20
N SER A 201 17.51 8.16 31.68
CA SER A 201 18.39 9.31 31.81
C SER A 201 18.78 9.78 30.43
N GLU A 202 18.59 11.05 30.13
CA GLU A 202 18.88 11.60 28.82
C GLU A 202 20.05 12.56 28.87
N ILE A 203 20.86 12.56 27.81
CA ILE A 203 21.98 13.46 27.65
C ILE A 203 21.69 14.38 26.45
N PHE A 204 21.71 15.68 26.73
CA PHE A 204 21.48 16.73 25.75
C PHE A 204 22.78 17.47 25.45
N TYR A 205 22.90 18.03 24.25
CA TYR A 205 23.97 18.94 23.88
C TYR A 205 23.46 20.38 23.75
N ASP A 206 24.12 21.32 24.42
CA ASP A 206 23.84 22.76 24.36
C ASP A 206 24.58 23.39 23.18
N HIS A 207 23.87 23.69 22.10
CA HIS A 207 24.43 24.38 20.95
C HIS A 207 24.88 25.83 21.24
N GLY A 208 24.45 26.39 22.36
CA GLY A 208 24.83 27.73 22.79
C GLY A 208 23.71 28.77 22.62
N PRO A 209 23.92 29.98 23.16
CA PRO A 209 22.89 31.02 23.27
C PRO A 209 22.42 31.61 21.92
N GLU A 210 23.14 31.35 20.84
CA GLU A 210 22.79 31.81 19.49
C GLU A 210 21.60 31.01 18.91
N VAL A 211 21.31 29.81 19.47
CA VAL A 211 20.20 28.96 19.06
C VAL A 211 19.04 29.14 20.04
N ALA A 212 17.82 29.27 19.53
CA ALA A 212 16.64 29.45 20.34
C ALA A 212 16.27 28.16 21.10
N GLY A 213 15.89 28.29 22.35
CA GLY A 213 15.44 27.18 23.22
C GLY A 213 15.97 27.32 24.63
N GLY A 214 15.30 26.65 25.57
CA GLY A 214 15.65 26.57 26.98
C GLY A 214 16.15 25.19 27.39
N PRO A 215 16.71 25.05 28.60
CA PRO A 215 17.11 23.76 29.15
C PRO A 215 15.94 22.78 29.28
N PRO A 216 16.20 21.46 29.22
CA PRO A 216 15.19 20.44 29.45
C PRO A 216 14.41 20.67 30.74
N GLY A 217 13.10 20.47 30.71
CA GLY A 217 12.19 20.71 31.82
C GLY A 217 11.73 22.18 31.99
N THR A 218 12.12 23.09 31.08
CA THR A 218 11.61 24.46 31.03
C THR A 218 10.53 24.62 29.93
N PRO A 219 9.68 25.69 29.98
CA PRO A 219 8.68 25.95 28.95
C PRO A 219 9.25 26.14 27.53
N GLU A 220 10.54 26.51 27.43
CA GLU A 220 11.25 26.72 26.15
C GLU A 220 12.08 25.49 25.71
N ALA A 221 11.88 24.32 26.34
CA ALA A 221 12.65 23.09 26.08
C ALA A 221 12.46 22.54 24.65
N ASP A 222 11.32 22.85 23.99
CA ASP A 222 11.05 22.41 22.60
C ASP A 222 11.93 23.05 21.53
N GLY A 223 12.75 24.08 21.90
CA GLY A 223 13.67 24.73 20.97
C GLY A 223 14.84 23.84 20.53
N ASP A 224 15.58 24.30 19.51
CA ASP A 224 16.69 23.53 18.90
C ASP A 224 18.04 23.75 19.63
N ARG A 225 18.09 24.51 20.72
CA ARG A 225 19.33 24.76 21.46
C ARG A 225 19.83 23.53 22.22
N TYR A 226 18.94 22.87 22.96
CA TYR A 226 19.28 21.66 23.73
C TYR A 226 18.75 20.45 22.97
N VAL A 227 19.65 19.75 22.29
CA VAL A 227 19.27 18.57 21.49
C VAL A 227 19.62 17.33 22.28
N GLU A 228 18.60 16.49 22.55
CA GLU A 228 18.81 15.15 23.08
C GLU A 228 19.65 14.34 22.09
N ILE A 229 20.82 13.88 22.53
CA ILE A 229 21.72 13.06 21.73
C ILE A 229 21.71 11.59 22.14
N TRP A 230 21.45 11.29 23.42
CA TRP A 230 21.43 9.92 23.92
C TRP A 230 20.42 9.72 25.04
N ASN A 231 19.63 8.65 24.95
CA ASN A 231 18.72 8.20 26.00
C ASN A 231 19.23 6.87 26.58
N LEU A 232 19.40 6.79 27.90
CA LEU A 232 19.81 5.61 28.65
C LEU A 232 18.60 5.08 29.41
N VAL A 233 17.98 4.00 28.92
CA VAL A 233 16.81 3.40 29.56
C VAL A 233 17.21 2.26 30.49
N PHE A 234 16.76 2.33 31.73
CA PHE A 234 16.98 1.34 32.75
C PHE A 234 15.77 0.42 32.84
N MET A 235 15.74 -0.59 31.99
CA MET A 235 14.64 -1.55 31.84
C MET A 235 14.46 -2.35 33.13
N GLN A 236 13.38 -2.09 33.85
CA GLN A 236 13.08 -2.73 35.13
C GLN A 236 11.74 -3.45 35.16
N PHE A 237 10.82 -3.04 34.29
CA PHE A 237 9.42 -3.49 34.35
C PHE A 237 8.94 -3.99 32.99
N ASN A 238 7.92 -4.84 33.03
CA ASN A 238 7.09 -5.22 31.89
C ASN A 238 5.66 -4.75 32.15
N ARG A 239 5.12 -3.91 31.30
CA ARG A 239 3.74 -3.39 31.36
C ARG A 239 2.79 -4.33 30.65
N ASP A 240 1.72 -4.74 31.33
CA ASP A 240 0.65 -5.57 30.78
C ASP A 240 -0.43 -4.72 30.08
N ALA A 241 -1.44 -5.39 29.49
CA ALA A 241 -2.54 -4.75 28.79
C ALA A 241 -3.47 -3.91 29.71
N ASP A 242 -3.45 -4.17 31.01
CA ASP A 242 -4.21 -3.43 32.03
C ASP A 242 -3.42 -2.23 32.58
N GLY A 243 -2.18 -2.02 32.09
CA GLY A 243 -1.30 -0.92 32.49
C GLY A 243 -0.51 -1.19 33.77
N ASN A 244 -0.48 -2.42 34.28
CA ASN A 244 0.29 -2.77 35.48
C ASN A 244 1.75 -3.09 35.12
N ASP A 245 2.68 -2.54 35.91
CA ASP A 245 4.11 -2.76 35.75
C ASP A 245 4.59 -3.91 36.65
N THR A 246 5.07 -5.00 36.05
CA THR A 246 5.67 -6.15 36.75
C THR A 246 7.18 -6.17 36.57
N PRO A 247 7.99 -6.53 37.59
CA PRO A 247 9.44 -6.55 37.46
C PRO A 247 9.90 -7.52 36.35
N LEU A 248 10.88 -7.08 35.53
CA LEU A 248 11.55 -7.95 34.58
C LEU A 248 12.37 -9.05 35.32
N PRO A 249 12.64 -10.17 34.67
CA PRO A 249 13.47 -11.24 35.26
C PRO A 249 14.83 -10.78 35.75
N LYS A 250 15.40 -9.77 35.09
CA LYS A 250 16.65 -9.09 35.49
C LYS A 250 16.59 -7.62 35.07
N PRO A 251 17.10 -6.70 35.92
CA PRO A 251 17.33 -5.34 35.50
C PRO A 251 18.26 -5.30 34.32
N SER A 252 17.92 -4.56 33.29
CA SER A 252 18.60 -4.54 32.00
C SER A 252 18.81 -3.12 31.50
N VAL A 253 19.71 -2.94 30.55
CA VAL A 253 19.99 -1.61 29.94
C VAL A 253 19.65 -1.66 28.48
N ASP A 254 18.90 -0.67 28.04
CA ASP A 254 18.66 -0.31 26.65
C ASP A 254 19.09 1.14 26.46
N THR A 255 19.84 1.43 25.40
CA THR A 255 20.18 2.81 25.08
C THR A 255 19.90 3.14 23.63
N GLY A 256 19.59 4.43 23.38
CA GLY A 256 19.35 4.92 22.02
C GLY A 256 19.99 6.28 21.80
N MET A 257 21.02 6.32 20.94
CA MET A 257 21.68 7.55 20.50
C MET A 257 21.42 7.76 19.00
N GLY A 258 20.84 8.90 18.63
CA GLY A 258 20.61 9.24 17.24
C GLY A 258 21.91 9.52 16.50
N LEU A 259 22.27 8.68 15.51
CA LEU A 259 23.50 8.87 14.73
C LEU A 259 23.52 10.23 14.04
N GLU A 260 22.42 10.64 13.43
CA GLU A 260 22.30 11.91 12.70
C GLU A 260 22.43 13.12 13.64
N ARG A 261 21.87 13.02 14.85
CA ARG A 261 21.99 14.08 15.87
C ARG A 261 23.42 14.19 16.37
N LEU A 262 24.06 13.06 16.69
CA LEU A 262 25.46 13.04 17.11
C LEU A 262 26.39 13.53 15.99
N ALA A 263 26.12 13.17 14.74
CA ALA A 263 26.88 13.65 13.59
C ALA A 263 26.80 15.18 13.46
N ALA A 264 25.60 15.77 13.61
CA ALA A 264 25.45 17.24 13.59
C ALA A 264 26.29 17.92 14.68
N VAL A 265 26.26 17.39 15.91
CA VAL A 265 27.07 17.90 17.04
C VAL A 265 28.55 17.80 16.72
N LEU A 266 29.06 16.65 16.27
CA LEU A 266 30.46 16.39 16.00
C LEU A 266 31.01 17.13 14.78
N GLN A 267 30.15 17.41 13.81
CA GLN A 267 30.47 18.21 12.62
C GLN A 267 30.30 19.73 12.86
N GLY A 268 29.82 20.12 14.05
CA GLY A 268 29.68 21.52 14.47
C GLY A 268 28.58 22.27 13.74
N VAL A 269 27.55 21.55 13.30
CA VAL A 269 26.34 22.10 12.61
C VAL A 269 25.11 22.02 13.50
N HIS A 270 24.08 22.81 13.20
CA HIS A 270 22.87 22.87 14.03
C HIS A 270 21.73 22.01 13.50
N SER A 271 21.78 21.66 12.22
CA SER A 271 20.76 20.84 11.58
C SER A 271 21.36 19.52 11.09
N ASN A 272 20.65 18.40 11.29
CA ASN A 272 21.03 17.11 10.74
C ASN A 272 21.16 17.18 9.20
N TYR A 273 20.42 18.07 8.53
CA TYR A 273 20.48 18.29 7.08
C TYR A 273 21.77 18.97 6.60
N GLU A 274 22.60 19.45 7.54
CA GLU A 274 23.90 20.05 7.25
C GLU A 274 25.07 19.07 7.45
N THR A 275 24.77 17.81 7.84
CA THR A 275 25.79 16.74 7.97
C THR A 275 26.25 16.23 6.62
N ASP A 276 27.42 15.62 6.57
CA ASP A 276 28.04 15.08 5.36
C ASP A 276 27.08 14.18 4.56
N LEU A 277 26.38 13.26 5.22
CA LEU A 277 25.37 12.38 4.61
C LEU A 277 24.24 13.15 3.92
N PHE A 278 23.61 14.08 4.64
CA PHE A 278 22.49 14.83 4.09
C PHE A 278 22.91 15.85 3.06
N VAL A 279 24.07 16.50 3.19
CA VAL A 279 24.59 17.42 2.18
C VAL A 279 24.80 16.71 0.84
N ALA A 280 25.32 15.48 0.84
CA ALA A 280 25.44 14.67 -0.38
C ALA A 280 24.08 14.37 -1.04
N LEU A 281 23.10 13.93 -0.24
CA LEU A 281 21.76 13.62 -0.73
C LEU A 281 20.99 14.86 -1.20
N ILE A 282 21.09 15.99 -0.46
CA ILE A 282 20.47 17.27 -0.84
C ILE A 282 21.03 17.77 -2.17
N LYS A 283 22.34 17.64 -2.37
CA LYS A 283 22.98 18.02 -3.63
C LYS A 283 22.48 17.15 -4.77
N ALA A 284 22.43 15.83 -4.59
CA ALA A 284 21.89 14.91 -5.58
C ALA A 284 20.41 15.21 -5.88
N ALA A 285 19.59 15.50 -4.86
CA ALA A 285 18.21 15.91 -5.03
C ALA A 285 18.07 17.23 -5.80
N GLY A 286 18.94 18.21 -5.55
CA GLY A 286 19.00 19.46 -6.31
C GLY A 286 19.33 19.23 -7.78
N GLU A 287 20.31 18.36 -8.07
CA GLU A 287 20.70 18.02 -9.45
C GLU A 287 19.57 17.37 -10.24
N VAL A 288 18.87 16.38 -9.65
CA VAL A 288 17.78 15.67 -10.36
C VAL A 288 16.49 16.49 -10.48
N THR A 289 16.25 17.45 -9.56
CA THR A 289 15.06 18.33 -9.62
C THR A 289 15.31 19.63 -10.37
N GLY A 290 16.58 20.01 -10.58
CA GLY A 290 16.97 21.29 -11.14
C GLY A 290 16.84 22.46 -10.17
N CYS A 291 16.84 22.19 -8.85
CA CYS A 291 16.72 23.20 -7.80
C CYS A 291 18.11 23.68 -7.33
N ASP A 292 18.41 24.95 -7.54
CA ASP A 292 19.68 25.58 -7.14
C ASP A 292 19.73 25.98 -5.65
N ASP A 293 18.54 26.11 -5.00
CA ASP A 293 18.44 26.44 -3.57
C ASP A 293 18.58 25.18 -2.72
N LEU A 294 19.80 24.85 -2.33
CA LEU A 294 20.11 23.69 -1.47
C LEU A 294 19.57 23.84 -0.03
N ASN A 295 19.04 24.99 0.37
CA ASN A 295 18.37 25.18 1.66
C ASN A 295 16.86 24.91 1.58
N SER A 296 16.36 24.58 0.41
CA SER A 296 14.93 24.29 0.20
C SER A 296 14.42 23.18 1.12
N THR A 297 13.31 23.43 1.80
CA THR A 297 12.56 22.41 2.58
C THR A 297 12.23 21.19 1.73
N SER A 298 11.90 21.37 0.45
CA SER A 298 11.59 20.28 -0.46
C SER A 298 12.76 19.34 -0.66
N LEU A 299 14.00 19.86 -0.79
CA LEU A 299 15.18 19.00 -0.92
C LEU A 299 15.49 18.22 0.36
N ARG A 300 15.24 18.81 1.54
CA ARG A 300 15.37 18.13 2.82
C ARG A 300 14.39 16.95 2.94
N VAL A 301 13.12 17.18 2.56
CA VAL A 301 12.09 16.12 2.55
C VAL A 301 12.48 14.99 1.59
N ILE A 302 12.91 15.31 0.37
CA ILE A 302 13.35 14.31 -0.62
C ILE A 302 14.52 13.48 -0.09
N SER A 303 15.52 14.12 0.53
CA SER A 303 16.72 13.47 1.06
C SER A 303 16.42 12.54 2.25
N ASP A 304 15.45 12.88 3.08
CA ASP A 304 14.95 11.99 4.14
C ASP A 304 14.18 10.81 3.54
N HIS A 305 13.26 11.09 2.62
CA HIS A 305 12.31 10.12 2.09
C HIS A 305 12.94 9.09 1.15
N ILE A 306 14.03 9.42 0.47
CA ILE A 306 14.76 8.42 -0.31
C ILE A 306 15.40 7.37 0.60
N ARG A 307 15.90 7.75 1.78
CA ARG A 307 16.44 6.81 2.77
C ARG A 307 15.37 5.85 3.24
N SER A 308 14.24 6.37 3.76
CA SER A 308 13.15 5.56 4.28
C SER A 308 12.54 4.66 3.19
N SER A 309 12.33 5.17 1.98
CA SER A 309 11.75 4.40 0.88
C SER A 309 12.67 3.27 0.43
N ALA A 310 13.96 3.55 0.24
CA ALA A 310 14.92 2.56 -0.23
C ALA A 310 15.09 1.42 0.79
N PHE A 311 15.24 1.71 2.08
CA PHE A 311 15.39 0.68 3.10
C PHE A 311 14.11 -0.12 3.35
N LEU A 312 12.94 0.49 3.29
CA LEU A 312 11.67 -0.25 3.36
C LEU A 312 11.51 -1.22 2.19
N ILE A 313 11.86 -0.81 0.98
CA ILE A 313 11.83 -1.70 -0.20
C ILE A 313 12.90 -2.80 -0.08
N THR A 314 14.09 -2.47 0.41
CA THR A 314 15.15 -3.45 0.70
C THR A 314 14.66 -4.54 1.64
N ASP A 315 13.89 -4.18 2.66
CA ASP A 315 13.29 -5.11 3.64
C ASP A 315 11.95 -5.72 3.17
N GLY A 316 11.63 -5.63 1.86
CA GLY A 316 10.52 -6.34 1.21
C GLY A 316 9.17 -5.65 1.30
N VAL A 317 9.09 -4.39 1.71
CA VAL A 317 7.83 -3.63 1.67
C VAL A 317 7.58 -3.17 0.23
N VAL A 318 6.37 -3.44 -0.28
CA VAL A 318 5.92 -3.01 -1.61
C VAL A 318 4.87 -1.91 -1.44
N PRO A 319 4.93 -0.81 -2.23
CA PRO A 319 3.91 0.24 -2.18
C PRO A 319 2.50 -0.32 -2.43
N SER A 320 1.57 -0.11 -1.49
CA SER A 320 0.20 -0.63 -1.57
C SER A 320 -0.83 0.37 -1.01
N ASN A 321 -2.11 -0.01 -0.97
CA ASN A 321 -3.18 0.84 -0.43
C ASN A 321 -3.45 0.62 1.07
N GLU A 322 -2.81 -0.36 1.69
CA GLU A 322 -3.08 -0.75 3.07
C GLU A 322 -1.79 -1.06 3.83
N GLY A 323 -1.84 -0.98 5.16
CA GLY A 323 -0.78 -1.39 6.05
C GLY A 323 0.56 -0.69 5.79
N ARG A 324 1.66 -1.46 5.89
CA ARG A 324 3.03 -0.96 5.71
C ARG A 324 3.28 -0.39 4.31
N GLY A 325 2.70 -1.01 3.28
CA GLY A 325 2.84 -0.56 1.91
C GLY A 325 2.14 0.78 1.64
N TYR A 326 1.07 1.08 2.35
CA TYR A 326 0.43 2.41 2.30
C TYR A 326 1.35 3.49 2.86
N VAL A 327 2.00 3.23 4.00
CA VAL A 327 2.94 4.18 4.60
C VAL A 327 4.12 4.44 3.66
N LEU A 328 4.69 3.38 3.07
CA LEU A 328 5.76 3.51 2.07
C LEU A 328 5.30 4.33 0.87
N ARG A 329 4.12 4.03 0.31
CA ARG A 329 3.56 4.80 -0.82
C ARG A 329 3.36 6.27 -0.47
N ARG A 330 2.89 6.57 0.73
CA ARG A 330 2.71 7.93 1.24
C ARG A 330 4.04 8.70 1.27
N ILE A 331 5.11 8.07 1.79
CA ILE A 331 6.45 8.65 1.82
C ILE A 331 6.97 8.94 0.41
N ILE A 332 6.88 7.97 -0.51
CA ILE A 332 7.31 8.12 -1.91
C ILE A 332 6.56 9.27 -2.58
N ARG A 333 5.23 9.31 -2.46
CA ARG A 333 4.40 10.36 -3.09
C ARG A 333 4.66 11.74 -2.53
N ARG A 334 4.96 11.81 -1.22
CA ARG A 334 5.36 13.07 -0.59
C ARG A 334 6.69 13.58 -1.16
N ALA A 335 7.68 12.71 -1.30
CA ALA A 335 8.95 13.06 -1.95
C ALA A 335 8.76 13.53 -3.40
N ILE A 336 7.92 12.83 -4.18
CA ILE A 336 7.64 13.19 -5.58
C ILE A 336 6.96 14.56 -5.66
N ARG A 337 5.96 14.83 -4.82
CA ARG A 337 5.31 16.15 -4.77
C ARG A 337 6.32 17.27 -4.49
N HIS A 338 7.19 17.07 -3.49
CA HIS A 338 8.23 18.03 -3.17
C HIS A 338 9.25 18.20 -4.31
N GLY A 339 9.52 17.14 -5.08
CA GLY A 339 10.34 17.23 -6.28
C GLY A 339 9.73 18.10 -7.38
N TYR A 340 8.44 17.93 -7.65
CA TYR A 340 7.73 18.82 -8.58
C TYR A 340 7.70 20.26 -8.09
N GLN A 341 7.55 20.49 -6.80
CA GLN A 341 7.61 21.83 -6.20
C GLN A 341 9.02 22.42 -6.30
N ALA A 342 10.06 21.61 -6.23
CA ALA A 342 11.46 22.00 -6.40
C ALA A 342 11.85 22.23 -7.87
N GLY A 343 11.02 21.82 -8.85
CA GLY A 343 11.24 22.07 -10.28
C GLY A 343 11.34 20.84 -11.17
N ALA A 344 11.23 19.63 -10.63
CA ALA A 344 11.27 18.41 -11.43
C ALA A 344 10.15 18.40 -12.47
N SER A 345 10.47 18.03 -13.70
CA SER A 345 9.54 17.99 -14.83
C SER A 345 8.99 16.59 -15.15
N GLY A 346 9.45 15.57 -14.45
CA GLY A 346 9.07 14.16 -14.64
C GLY A 346 9.45 13.29 -13.44
N PRO A 347 9.28 11.96 -13.52
CA PRO A 347 9.76 11.02 -12.50
C PRO A 347 11.27 11.18 -12.30
N PHE A 348 11.75 11.12 -11.06
CA PHE A 348 13.14 11.41 -10.72
C PHE A 348 13.68 10.63 -9.51
N ILE A 349 12.77 10.11 -8.65
CA ILE A 349 13.13 9.61 -7.32
C ILE A 349 14.04 8.37 -7.37
N ASP A 350 13.91 7.57 -8.42
CA ASP A 350 14.76 6.41 -8.71
C ASP A 350 16.23 6.80 -8.91
N ASN A 351 16.49 7.98 -9.49
CA ASN A 351 17.84 8.49 -9.73
C ASN A 351 18.60 8.86 -8.44
N LEU A 352 17.91 8.89 -7.29
CA LEU A 352 18.51 9.16 -5.98
C LEU A 352 19.01 7.89 -5.29
N VAL A 353 18.71 6.70 -5.81
CA VAL A 353 19.13 5.43 -5.20
C VAL A 353 20.64 5.26 -5.31
N ALA A 354 21.25 5.53 -6.46
CA ALA A 354 22.69 5.43 -6.63
C ALA A 354 23.48 6.36 -5.70
N PRO A 355 23.17 7.67 -5.54
CA PRO A 355 23.77 8.53 -4.52
C PRO A 355 23.59 8.01 -3.09
N LEU A 356 22.44 7.44 -2.75
CA LEU A 356 22.20 6.83 -1.44
C LEU A 356 23.11 5.61 -1.20
N VAL A 357 23.24 4.75 -2.21
CA VAL A 357 24.14 3.58 -2.15
C VAL A 357 25.59 4.01 -1.99
N GLU A 358 26.03 5.10 -2.62
CA GLU A 358 27.40 5.64 -2.45
C GLU A 358 27.66 6.05 -1.00
N GLU A 359 26.67 6.66 -0.32
CA GLU A 359 26.83 7.15 1.05
C GLU A 359 26.63 6.07 2.12
N MET A 360 25.71 5.12 1.91
CA MET A 360 25.31 4.14 2.93
C MET A 360 25.64 2.69 2.60
N GLY A 361 26.03 2.37 1.37
CA GLY A 361 26.24 0.99 0.92
C GLY A 361 27.38 0.26 1.62
N GLU A 362 28.44 0.96 2.08
CA GLU A 362 29.53 0.35 2.86
C GLU A 362 29.02 -0.23 4.20
N ALA A 363 28.09 0.47 4.86
CA ALA A 363 27.50 0.06 6.13
C ALA A 363 26.30 -0.89 5.95
N CYS A 364 25.67 -0.87 4.78
CA CYS A 364 24.45 -1.61 4.48
C CYS A 364 24.59 -2.35 3.14
N PRO A 365 25.34 -3.48 3.09
CA PRO A 365 25.54 -4.24 1.84
C PRO A 365 24.25 -4.72 1.19
N GLU A 366 23.21 -4.99 1.99
CA GLU A 366 21.88 -5.39 1.52
C GLU A 366 21.20 -4.30 0.67
N LEU A 367 21.50 -3.02 0.89
CA LEU A 367 21.03 -1.93 0.05
C LEU A 367 21.69 -1.98 -1.34
N VAL A 368 22.99 -2.32 -1.39
CA VAL A 368 23.73 -2.49 -2.66
C VAL A 368 23.15 -3.63 -3.48
N GLU A 369 22.86 -4.77 -2.83
CA GLU A 369 22.25 -5.92 -3.49
C GLU A 369 20.82 -5.63 -3.98
N ALA A 370 20.07 -4.82 -3.22
CA ALA A 370 18.70 -4.47 -3.55
C ALA A 370 18.56 -3.29 -4.54
N GLN A 371 19.64 -2.58 -4.87
CA GLN A 371 19.61 -1.35 -5.68
C GLN A 371 18.73 -1.46 -6.92
N PRO A 372 18.86 -2.47 -7.82
CA PRO A 372 18.04 -2.54 -9.03
C PRO A 372 16.54 -2.66 -8.71
N ARG A 373 16.19 -3.43 -7.69
CA ARG A 373 14.80 -3.60 -7.25
C ARG A 373 14.22 -2.33 -6.65
N VAL A 374 15.04 -1.57 -5.92
CA VAL A 374 14.64 -0.28 -5.32
C VAL A 374 14.39 0.74 -6.42
N GLU A 375 15.30 0.86 -7.38
CA GLU A 375 15.18 1.75 -8.54
C GLU A 375 13.90 1.45 -9.33
N GLU A 376 13.64 0.19 -9.67
CA GLU A 376 12.45 -0.25 -10.39
C GLU A 376 11.15 0.09 -9.64
N ALA A 377 11.09 -0.22 -8.33
CA ALA A 377 9.90 0.05 -7.53
C ALA A 377 9.60 1.56 -7.40
N LEU A 378 10.64 2.39 -7.26
CA LEU A 378 10.52 3.83 -7.17
C LEU A 378 10.16 4.47 -8.53
N ALA A 379 10.76 4.02 -9.63
CA ALA A 379 10.41 4.46 -10.98
C ALA A 379 8.94 4.17 -11.28
N LEU A 380 8.47 2.94 -11.03
CA LEU A 380 7.09 2.53 -11.27
C LEU A 380 6.07 3.35 -10.45
N GLU A 381 6.31 3.58 -9.15
CA GLU A 381 5.41 4.41 -8.34
C GLU A 381 5.50 5.89 -8.73
N GLY A 382 6.69 6.34 -9.17
CA GLY A 382 6.93 7.68 -9.72
C GLY A 382 6.11 7.96 -10.97
N GLU A 383 6.15 7.07 -11.95
CA GLU A 383 5.36 7.17 -13.20
C GLU A 383 3.85 7.15 -12.93
N ARG A 384 3.40 6.21 -12.08
CA ARG A 384 1.98 6.10 -11.69
C ARG A 384 1.47 7.36 -11.00
N PHE A 385 2.25 7.90 -10.08
CA PHE A 385 1.83 9.09 -9.36
C PHE A 385 1.91 10.36 -10.22
N ALA A 386 2.89 10.48 -11.11
CA ALA A 386 2.97 11.60 -12.04
C ALA A 386 1.69 11.75 -12.90
N GLN A 387 1.07 10.63 -13.32
CA GLN A 387 -0.18 10.63 -14.08
C GLN A 387 -1.36 11.17 -13.26
N THR A 388 -1.41 10.88 -11.96
CA THR A 388 -2.51 11.25 -11.07
C THR A 388 -2.30 12.58 -10.35
N LEU A 389 -1.04 12.96 -10.09
CA LEU A 389 -0.68 14.18 -9.38
C LEU A 389 -1.21 15.44 -10.09
N GLY A 390 -0.97 15.57 -11.39
CA GLY A 390 -1.43 16.74 -12.16
C GLY A 390 -2.95 16.87 -12.22
N GLN A 391 -3.69 15.78 -12.15
CA GLN A 391 -5.15 15.79 -12.11
C GLN A 391 -5.65 16.11 -10.70
N GLY A 392 -5.08 15.49 -9.66
CA GLY A 392 -5.43 15.74 -8.27
C GLY A 392 -5.17 17.19 -7.86
N MET A 393 -4.00 17.73 -8.22
CA MET A 393 -3.64 19.15 -7.96
C MET A 393 -4.60 20.11 -8.64
N ARG A 394 -4.97 19.85 -9.89
CA ARG A 394 -5.89 20.73 -10.65
C ARG A 394 -7.29 20.76 -10.02
N ILE A 395 -7.78 19.59 -9.54
CA ILE A 395 -9.06 19.50 -8.84
C ILE A 395 -8.98 20.27 -7.52
N LEU A 396 -7.92 20.04 -6.74
CA LEU A 396 -7.70 20.74 -5.47
C LEU A 396 -7.68 22.26 -5.68
N GLU A 397 -6.93 22.77 -6.67
CA GLU A 397 -6.86 24.19 -6.99
C GLU A 397 -8.19 24.78 -7.45
N GLN A 398 -8.98 24.03 -8.23
CA GLN A 398 -10.31 24.46 -8.66
C GLN A 398 -11.28 24.57 -7.48
N GLU A 399 -11.31 23.59 -6.62
CA GLU A 399 -12.20 23.58 -5.45
C GLU A 399 -11.79 24.64 -4.41
N LEU A 400 -10.47 24.88 -4.27
CA LEU A 400 -9.97 25.95 -3.40
C LEU A 400 -10.28 27.35 -3.92
N ALA A 401 -10.42 27.55 -5.23
CA ALA A 401 -10.82 28.82 -5.79
C ALA A 401 -12.26 29.22 -5.38
N ASP A 402 -13.10 28.24 -5.12
CA ASP A 402 -14.49 28.41 -4.67
C ASP A 402 -14.65 28.26 -3.14
N LEU A 403 -13.57 28.04 -2.40
CA LEU A 403 -13.60 27.80 -0.95
C LEU A 403 -13.96 29.07 -0.19
N SER A 404 -15.08 29.01 0.53
CA SER A 404 -15.46 30.08 1.48
C SER A 404 -14.98 29.69 2.89
N GLY A 405 -13.77 30.14 3.27
CA GLY A 405 -13.19 29.86 4.59
C GLY A 405 -11.74 29.41 4.51
N THR A 406 -11.22 28.90 5.65
CA THR A 406 -9.83 28.46 5.80
C THR A 406 -9.69 26.95 6.03
N VAL A 407 -10.79 26.19 5.94
CA VAL A 407 -10.81 24.73 6.18
C VAL A 407 -11.21 24.01 4.91
N ILE A 408 -10.37 23.11 4.43
CA ILE A 408 -10.65 22.23 3.29
C ILE A 408 -11.59 21.12 3.76
N PRO A 409 -12.75 20.88 3.10
CA PRO A 409 -13.72 19.87 3.53
C PRO A 409 -13.14 18.45 3.51
N GLY A 410 -13.55 17.63 4.51
CA GLY A 410 -13.14 16.22 4.60
C GLY A 410 -13.60 15.37 3.41
N ASP A 411 -14.80 15.60 2.87
CA ASP A 411 -15.32 14.93 1.67
C ASP A 411 -14.48 15.20 0.42
N LEU A 412 -13.96 16.42 0.26
CA LEU A 412 -13.06 16.74 -0.85
C LEU A 412 -11.74 15.97 -0.71
N THR A 413 -11.18 15.96 0.50
CA THR A 413 -9.95 15.23 0.82
C THR A 413 -10.14 13.72 0.60
N PHE A 414 -11.29 13.18 0.99
CA PHE A 414 -11.64 11.77 0.76
C PHE A 414 -11.77 11.46 -0.74
N ARG A 415 -12.43 12.32 -1.51
CA ARG A 415 -12.57 12.15 -2.97
C ARG A 415 -11.20 12.17 -3.68
N LEU A 416 -10.30 13.06 -3.27
CA LEU A 416 -8.93 13.11 -3.78
C LEU A 416 -8.16 11.82 -3.44
N TYR A 417 -8.36 11.29 -2.24
CA TYR A 417 -7.75 10.04 -1.78
C TYR A 417 -8.29 8.82 -2.52
N ASP A 418 -9.62 8.63 -2.52
CA ASP A 418 -10.28 7.42 -3.01
C ASP A 418 -10.22 7.29 -4.54
N THR A 419 -10.47 8.41 -5.25
CA THR A 419 -10.60 8.39 -6.71
C THR A 419 -9.28 8.63 -7.42
N PHE A 420 -8.42 9.49 -6.87
CA PHE A 420 -7.18 9.92 -7.53
C PHE A 420 -5.92 9.40 -6.84
N GLY A 421 -6.07 8.68 -5.72
CA GLY A 421 -4.94 8.18 -4.95
C GLY A 421 -4.05 9.30 -4.40
N PHE A 422 -4.62 10.49 -4.15
CA PHE A 422 -3.93 11.65 -3.60
C PHE A 422 -4.03 11.60 -2.07
N PRO A 423 -2.96 11.24 -1.36
CA PRO A 423 -3.00 11.07 0.09
C PRO A 423 -3.50 12.31 0.84
N ALA A 424 -4.23 12.10 1.94
CA ALA A 424 -4.81 13.21 2.72
C ALA A 424 -3.76 14.15 3.31
N ASP A 425 -2.60 13.62 3.70
CA ASP A 425 -1.47 14.41 4.19
C ASP A 425 -0.86 15.32 3.12
N LEU A 426 -0.88 14.92 1.84
CA LEU A 426 -0.49 15.82 0.75
C LEU A 426 -1.46 17.00 0.60
N THR A 427 -2.76 16.77 0.83
CA THR A 427 -3.76 17.84 0.91
C THR A 427 -3.49 18.74 2.12
N ALA A 428 -3.11 18.15 3.27
CA ALA A 428 -2.77 18.89 4.47
C ALA A 428 -1.47 19.71 4.32
N ASP A 429 -0.44 19.16 3.70
CA ASP A 429 0.80 19.90 3.38
C ASP A 429 0.53 21.08 2.44
N TYR A 430 -0.28 20.84 1.39
CA TYR A 430 -0.69 21.91 0.47
C TYR A 430 -1.49 23.01 1.15
N ALA A 431 -2.37 22.63 2.08
CA ALA A 431 -3.16 23.55 2.89
C ALA A 431 -2.26 24.40 3.81
N ARG A 432 -1.33 23.77 4.51
CA ARG A 432 -0.38 24.42 5.43
C ARG A 432 0.45 25.50 4.75
N GLU A 433 0.95 25.24 3.55
CA GLU A 433 1.72 26.21 2.73
C GLU A 433 0.92 27.48 2.39
N ARG A 434 -0.41 27.40 2.44
CA ARG A 434 -1.34 28.50 2.10
C ARG A 434 -2.07 29.07 3.32
N GLY A 435 -1.71 28.64 4.53
CA GLY A 435 -2.37 29.05 5.76
C GLY A 435 -3.79 28.50 5.91
N LEU A 436 -4.08 27.37 5.22
CA LEU A 436 -5.34 26.63 5.33
C LEU A 436 -5.17 25.42 6.24
N THR A 437 -6.27 24.84 6.68
CA THR A 437 -6.34 23.57 7.43
C THR A 437 -7.24 22.57 6.70
N VAL A 438 -7.18 21.31 7.07
CA VAL A 438 -8.02 20.23 6.51
C VAL A 438 -8.93 19.71 7.62
N ASP A 439 -10.20 19.48 7.27
CA ASP A 439 -11.15 18.75 8.11
C ASP A 439 -10.81 17.25 8.10
N MET A 440 -9.89 16.86 8.99
CA MET A 440 -9.47 15.46 9.12
C MET A 440 -10.54 14.59 9.78
N GLU A 441 -11.43 15.14 10.61
CA GLU A 441 -12.53 14.42 11.24
C GLU A 441 -13.55 13.98 10.18
N GLY A 442 -13.96 14.88 9.30
CA GLY A 442 -14.84 14.57 8.17
C GLY A 442 -14.19 13.59 7.17
N PHE A 443 -12.87 13.66 6.99
CA PHE A 443 -12.15 12.67 6.18
C PHE A 443 -12.22 11.26 6.81
N GLU A 444 -11.97 11.13 8.11
CA GLU A 444 -12.02 9.83 8.81
C GLU A 444 -13.44 9.26 8.88
N GLU A 445 -14.47 10.12 9.00
CA GLU A 445 -15.87 9.69 8.89
C GLU A 445 -16.17 9.12 7.51
N ALA A 446 -15.74 9.77 6.44
CA ALA A 446 -15.90 9.28 5.07
C ALA A 446 -15.16 7.96 4.83
N MET A 447 -13.95 7.82 5.36
CA MET A 447 -13.14 6.59 5.34
C MET A 447 -13.82 5.45 6.10
N THR A 448 -14.39 5.74 7.27
CA THR A 448 -15.11 4.77 8.09
C THR A 448 -16.36 4.30 7.35
N GLY A 449 -17.12 5.22 6.75
CA GLY A 449 -18.28 4.89 5.93
C GLY A 449 -17.94 4.02 4.70
N GLN A 450 -16.76 4.16 4.13
CA GLN A 450 -16.27 3.27 3.06
C GLN A 450 -15.91 1.89 3.61
N ARG A 451 -15.16 1.83 4.72
CA ARG A 451 -14.79 0.57 5.40
C ARG A 451 -16.04 -0.20 5.83
N ASP A 452 -17.04 0.47 6.36
CA ASP A 452 -18.30 -0.15 6.79
C ASP A 452 -19.11 -0.67 5.61
N ARG A 453 -19.13 0.02 4.47
CA ARG A 453 -19.73 -0.51 3.22
C ARG A 453 -18.96 -1.73 2.69
N ALA A 454 -17.64 -1.72 2.75
CA ALA A 454 -16.80 -2.87 2.41
C ALA A 454 -16.99 -4.03 3.40
N ARG A 455 -17.08 -3.73 4.71
CA ARG A 455 -17.40 -4.70 5.76
C ARG A 455 -18.82 -5.23 5.66
N ALA A 456 -19.82 -4.40 5.41
CA ALA A 456 -21.22 -4.85 5.23
C ALA A 456 -21.39 -5.81 4.05
N ALA A 457 -20.56 -5.67 3.01
CA ALA A 457 -20.48 -6.65 1.93
C ALA A 457 -19.76 -7.96 2.36
N SER A 458 -18.97 -7.93 3.44
CA SER A 458 -18.21 -9.06 4.02
C SER A 458 -18.80 -9.60 5.33
N GLN A 459 -19.57 -8.78 6.08
CA GLN A 459 -19.94 -8.99 7.50
C GLN A 459 -21.24 -9.76 7.72
N PHE A 460 -21.69 -10.64 6.87
CA PHE A 460 -22.83 -11.50 7.26
C PHE A 460 -22.45 -12.63 8.25
N ARG A 461 -21.27 -12.60 8.91
CA ARG A 461 -20.74 -13.81 9.56
C ARG A 461 -20.16 -13.78 10.98
N MET A 462 -19.97 -12.68 11.71
CA MET A 462 -19.16 -12.74 12.93
C MET A 462 -19.58 -11.91 14.17
N GLU A 463 -20.78 -11.43 14.32
CA GLU A 463 -21.12 -10.58 15.50
C GLU A 463 -21.65 -11.34 16.73
N GLY A 464 -21.76 -12.68 16.72
CA GLY A 464 -22.42 -13.44 17.80
C GLY A 464 -21.55 -14.30 18.73
N VAL A 465 -20.25 -14.48 18.51
CA VAL A 465 -19.50 -15.62 19.10
C VAL A 465 -18.62 -15.27 20.32
N ALA A 466 -18.73 -14.11 20.92
CA ALA A 466 -17.80 -13.65 21.97
C ALA A 466 -18.00 -14.26 23.38
N LYS A 467 -18.84 -15.28 23.59
CA LYS A 467 -19.15 -15.82 24.93
C LYS A 467 -19.22 -17.34 25.03
N VAL A 468 -18.39 -18.09 24.31
CA VAL A 468 -18.30 -19.54 24.51
C VAL A 468 -17.18 -19.85 25.48
N SER A 469 -17.50 -20.37 26.66
CA SER A 469 -16.55 -20.75 27.73
C SER A 469 -16.02 -22.18 27.54
N ILE A 470 -15.45 -22.50 26.38
CA ILE A 470 -14.84 -23.83 26.14
C ILE A 470 -13.33 -23.69 26.20
N GLU A 471 -12.70 -24.36 27.13
CA GLU A 471 -11.24 -24.48 27.25
C GLU A 471 -10.68 -25.70 26.50
N GLU A 472 -11.52 -26.67 26.11
CA GLU A 472 -11.12 -27.93 25.47
C GLU A 472 -10.93 -27.73 23.96
N ARG A 473 -9.74 -28.06 23.47
CA ARG A 473 -9.35 -28.05 22.05
C ARG A 473 -10.06 -29.17 21.28
N THR A 474 -10.60 -28.86 20.09
CA THR A 474 -11.11 -29.89 19.16
C THR A 474 -9.95 -30.61 18.48
N ASP A 475 -9.98 -31.96 18.47
CA ASP A 475 -9.01 -32.78 17.72
C ASP A 475 -9.41 -32.86 16.25
N PHE A 476 -8.49 -32.47 15.35
CA PHE A 476 -8.73 -32.55 13.91
C PHE A 476 -8.19 -33.85 13.30
N SER A 477 -9.08 -34.72 12.85
CA SER A 477 -8.77 -36.03 12.19
C SER A 477 -8.82 -35.95 10.65
N GLY A 478 -9.18 -34.81 10.07
CA GLY A 478 -9.55 -34.65 8.67
C GLY A 478 -8.42 -34.70 7.64
N TYR A 479 -7.16 -34.90 8.06
CA TYR A 479 -6.08 -35.20 7.11
C TYR A 479 -6.13 -36.63 6.60
N GLU A 480 -6.63 -37.55 7.42
CA GLU A 480 -6.66 -39.01 7.12
C GLU A 480 -8.07 -39.52 6.87
N HIS A 481 -9.07 -38.93 7.53
CA HIS A 481 -10.43 -39.42 7.55
C HIS A 481 -11.43 -38.36 7.06
N LEU A 482 -12.45 -38.79 6.32
CA LEU A 482 -13.56 -37.93 5.86
C LEU A 482 -14.84 -38.19 6.71
N ALA A 483 -14.83 -39.17 7.59
CA ALA A 483 -15.93 -39.44 8.52
C ALA A 483 -15.37 -39.98 9.84
N GLY A 484 -16.08 -39.73 10.93
CA GLY A 484 -15.75 -40.25 12.25
C GLY A 484 -16.84 -39.99 13.27
N ASP A 485 -16.86 -40.80 14.31
CA ASP A 485 -17.76 -40.63 15.46
C ASP A 485 -17.20 -39.54 16.37
N ALA A 486 -18.05 -38.68 16.88
CA ALA A 486 -17.70 -37.57 17.74
C ALA A 486 -18.76 -37.31 18.82
N THR A 487 -18.33 -36.64 19.89
CA THR A 487 -19.23 -36.19 20.97
C THR A 487 -19.51 -34.73 20.86
N VAL A 488 -20.75 -34.29 20.98
CA VAL A 488 -21.14 -32.89 21.03
C VAL A 488 -20.71 -32.28 22.35
N LEU A 489 -19.75 -31.35 22.36
CA LEU A 489 -19.28 -30.67 23.55
C LEU A 489 -20.19 -29.50 23.93
N SER A 490 -20.60 -28.70 22.96
CA SER A 490 -21.47 -27.54 23.15
C SER A 490 -22.30 -27.22 21.91
N LEU A 491 -23.44 -26.60 22.15
CA LEU A 491 -24.36 -26.09 21.15
C LEU A 491 -24.56 -24.61 21.38
N VAL A 492 -24.48 -23.78 20.32
CA VAL A 492 -24.75 -22.34 20.41
C VAL A 492 -25.82 -21.98 19.40
N ALA A 493 -26.92 -21.41 19.88
CA ALA A 493 -28.00 -20.88 19.05
C ALA A 493 -28.44 -19.52 19.56
N GLU A 494 -28.80 -18.62 18.65
CA GLU A 494 -29.18 -17.22 18.98
C GLU A 494 -28.16 -16.54 19.92
N ASP A 495 -26.84 -16.71 19.63
CA ASP A 495 -25.70 -16.16 20.38
C ASP A 495 -25.58 -16.60 21.85
N ALA A 496 -26.22 -17.71 22.23
CA ALA A 496 -26.15 -18.26 23.58
C ALA A 496 -25.93 -19.79 23.55
N GLU A 497 -25.17 -20.29 24.55
CA GLU A 497 -25.05 -21.73 24.78
C GLU A 497 -26.42 -22.31 25.17
N THR A 498 -26.74 -23.46 24.57
CA THR A 498 -27.99 -24.19 24.82
C THR A 498 -27.73 -25.67 25.00
N GLU A 499 -28.60 -26.35 25.79
CA GLU A 499 -28.51 -27.80 26.01
C GLU A 499 -29.05 -28.64 24.81
N SER A 500 -29.89 -28.03 23.96
CA SER A 500 -30.50 -28.71 22.81
C SER A 500 -30.93 -27.78 21.69
N ILE A 501 -30.89 -28.31 20.47
CA ILE A 501 -31.40 -27.66 19.26
C ILE A 501 -32.34 -28.62 18.54
N SER A 502 -33.40 -28.06 17.87
CA SER A 502 -34.41 -28.81 17.21
C SER A 502 -34.49 -28.53 15.71
N GLU A 503 -35.32 -29.36 14.99
CA GLU A 503 -35.52 -29.20 13.54
C GLU A 503 -35.81 -27.77 13.13
N GLY A 504 -35.10 -27.29 12.12
CA GLY A 504 -35.18 -25.94 11.60
C GLY A 504 -34.25 -24.92 12.29
N SER A 505 -33.67 -25.22 13.46
CA SER A 505 -32.74 -24.33 14.16
C SER A 505 -31.41 -24.20 13.40
N GLU A 506 -30.93 -22.98 13.25
CA GLU A 506 -29.55 -22.67 12.87
C GLU A 506 -28.69 -22.58 14.14
N ALA A 507 -27.52 -23.21 14.12
CA ALA A 507 -26.67 -23.29 15.30
C ALA A 507 -25.19 -23.52 14.94
N LEU A 508 -24.33 -23.32 15.95
CA LEU A 508 -22.96 -23.84 15.95
C LEU A 508 -22.90 -25.11 16.80
N VAL A 509 -22.30 -26.15 16.25
CA VAL A 509 -22.05 -27.40 16.95
C VAL A 509 -20.56 -27.53 17.17
N ILE A 510 -20.14 -27.78 18.42
CA ILE A 510 -18.73 -27.97 18.80
C ILE A 510 -18.56 -29.42 19.19
N LEU A 511 -17.54 -30.06 18.60
CA LEU A 511 -17.24 -31.48 18.77
C LEU A 511 -15.88 -31.69 19.46
N ASP A 512 -15.72 -32.83 20.17
CA ASP A 512 -14.43 -33.26 20.75
C ASP A 512 -13.41 -33.59 19.67
N THR A 513 -13.84 -34.25 18.61
CA THR A 513 -13.02 -34.56 17.43
C THR A 513 -13.81 -34.30 16.14
N THR A 514 -13.13 -33.96 15.06
CA THR A 514 -13.82 -33.67 13.79
C THR A 514 -12.95 -33.99 12.58
N PRO A 515 -13.56 -34.55 11.49
CA PRO A 515 -12.92 -34.61 10.18
C PRO A 515 -13.08 -33.35 9.35
N PHE A 516 -13.86 -32.36 9.81
CA PHE A 516 -14.12 -31.11 9.10
C PHE A 516 -12.95 -30.11 9.24
N TYR A 517 -12.41 -29.66 8.12
CA TYR A 517 -11.42 -28.59 8.08
C TYR A 517 -12.07 -27.25 8.37
N ALA A 518 -11.55 -26.52 9.32
CA ALA A 518 -11.97 -25.16 9.61
C ALA A 518 -11.26 -24.16 8.69
N GLU A 519 -11.97 -23.14 8.23
CA GLU A 519 -11.45 -22.09 7.36
C GLU A 519 -10.14 -21.51 7.92
N SER A 520 -9.06 -21.63 7.15
CA SER A 520 -7.74 -21.16 7.51
C SER A 520 -6.81 -21.09 6.29
N GLY A 521 -5.83 -20.19 6.30
CA GLY A 521 -4.78 -20.09 5.25
C GLY A 521 -5.33 -19.89 3.83
N GLY A 522 -6.54 -19.28 3.70
CA GLY A 522 -7.21 -19.10 2.43
C GLY A 522 -8.00 -20.29 1.90
N GLN A 523 -7.96 -21.46 2.56
CA GLN A 523 -8.85 -22.58 2.25
C GLN A 523 -10.15 -22.42 3.03
N VAL A 524 -11.31 -22.52 2.33
CA VAL A 524 -12.64 -22.46 2.95
C VAL A 524 -12.91 -23.66 3.86
N GLY A 525 -13.81 -23.49 4.81
CA GLY A 525 -14.33 -24.56 5.67
C GLY A 525 -15.05 -25.67 4.89
N ASP A 526 -15.03 -26.88 5.44
CA ASP A 526 -15.72 -28.00 4.84
C ASP A 526 -17.23 -27.95 5.01
N LYS A 527 -17.93 -28.69 4.16
CA LYS A 527 -19.36 -28.90 4.21
C LYS A 527 -19.67 -30.38 4.36
N GLY A 528 -20.80 -30.69 4.96
CA GLY A 528 -21.21 -32.08 5.13
C GLY A 528 -22.36 -32.25 6.11
N PHE A 529 -22.35 -33.34 6.89
CA PHE A 529 -23.44 -33.67 7.79
C PHE A 529 -22.95 -34.21 9.12
N LEU A 530 -23.67 -33.88 10.19
CA LEU A 530 -23.62 -34.63 11.45
C LEU A 530 -24.90 -35.45 11.55
N THR A 531 -24.79 -36.75 11.78
CA THR A 531 -25.91 -37.69 11.86
C THR A 531 -25.93 -38.42 13.17
N TRP A 532 -27.12 -38.65 13.73
CA TRP A 532 -27.34 -39.42 14.95
C TRP A 532 -28.66 -40.19 14.84
N PRO A 533 -28.92 -41.19 15.72
CA PRO A 533 -30.17 -41.92 15.69
C PRO A 533 -31.39 -40.99 15.83
N GLY A 534 -32.13 -40.81 14.75
CA GLY A 534 -33.34 -39.97 14.69
C GLY A 534 -33.12 -38.51 14.27
N GLY A 535 -31.90 -38.09 13.82
CA GLY A 535 -31.69 -36.72 13.37
C GLY A 535 -30.50 -36.51 12.45
N ARG A 536 -30.47 -35.32 11.85
CA ARG A 536 -29.42 -34.89 10.92
C ARG A 536 -29.25 -33.37 10.99
N PHE A 537 -28.00 -32.94 11.03
CA PHE A 537 -27.60 -31.52 10.94
C PHE A 537 -26.75 -31.31 9.68
N GLU A 538 -27.10 -30.33 8.88
CA GLU A 538 -26.33 -29.95 7.69
C GLU A 538 -25.26 -28.90 8.10
N VAL A 539 -23.99 -29.23 7.90
CA VAL A 539 -22.88 -28.32 8.10
C VAL A 539 -22.67 -27.52 6.81
N SER A 540 -22.89 -26.23 6.87
CA SER A 540 -22.73 -25.31 5.75
C SER A 540 -21.37 -24.59 5.76
N ASP A 541 -20.72 -24.48 6.92
CA ASP A 541 -19.42 -23.82 7.11
C ASP A 541 -18.74 -24.30 8.40
N VAL A 542 -17.40 -24.20 8.43
CA VAL A 542 -16.60 -24.60 9.61
C VAL A 542 -15.50 -23.57 9.81
N HIS A 543 -15.39 -23.03 11.01
CA HIS A 543 -14.40 -22.01 11.35
C HIS A 543 -13.84 -22.17 12.76
N PHE A 544 -12.68 -21.55 13.02
CA PHE A 544 -12.09 -21.55 14.35
C PHE A 544 -12.75 -20.51 15.25
N LEU A 545 -13.02 -20.90 16.47
CA LEU A 545 -13.21 -20.01 17.61
C LEU A 545 -11.88 -19.77 18.34
N ALA A 546 -11.91 -19.05 19.47
CA ALA A 546 -10.73 -18.88 20.32
C ALA A 546 -10.14 -20.25 20.76
N HIS A 547 -8.83 -20.28 21.00
CA HIS A 547 -8.10 -21.47 21.53
C HIS A 547 -8.16 -22.74 20.67
N LYS A 548 -8.27 -22.63 19.33
CA LYS A 548 -8.33 -23.78 18.40
C LYS A 548 -9.55 -24.70 18.57
N VAL A 549 -10.64 -24.16 19.08
CA VAL A 549 -11.94 -24.81 19.06
C VAL A 549 -12.54 -24.71 17.67
N ILE A 550 -13.03 -25.83 17.10
CA ILE A 550 -13.65 -25.88 15.78
C ILE A 550 -15.18 -25.85 15.92
N ALA A 551 -15.83 -24.87 15.31
CA ALA A 551 -17.28 -24.72 15.27
C ALA A 551 -17.84 -25.09 13.91
N HIS A 552 -18.85 -25.93 13.90
CA HIS A 552 -19.60 -26.37 12.73
C HIS A 552 -20.89 -25.56 12.63
N ALA A 553 -20.92 -24.58 11.72
CA ALA A 553 -22.10 -23.75 11.47
C ALA A 553 -23.07 -24.48 10.52
N GLY A 554 -24.37 -24.49 10.86
CA GLY A 554 -25.33 -25.16 10.02
C GLY A 554 -26.75 -25.16 10.58
N LYS A 555 -27.55 -26.11 10.09
CA LYS A 555 -28.97 -26.20 10.38
C LYS A 555 -29.41 -27.62 10.70
N VAL A 556 -30.27 -27.80 11.69
CA VAL A 556 -30.94 -29.08 11.97
C VAL A 556 -31.96 -29.36 10.89
N ILE A 557 -31.72 -30.42 10.09
CA ILE A 557 -32.62 -30.83 9.00
C ILE A 557 -33.73 -31.71 9.53
N SER A 558 -33.45 -32.55 10.56
CA SER A 558 -34.45 -33.40 11.20
C SER A 558 -34.05 -33.76 12.60
N GLY A 559 -35.02 -33.95 13.49
CA GLY A 559 -34.79 -34.39 14.86
C GLY A 559 -34.40 -33.32 15.85
N SER A 560 -33.77 -33.74 16.97
CA SER A 560 -33.22 -32.87 18.00
C SER A 560 -31.83 -33.33 18.39
N LEU A 561 -30.89 -32.41 18.58
CA LEU A 561 -29.53 -32.65 19.01
C LEU A 561 -29.32 -32.05 20.39
N THR A 562 -28.65 -32.81 21.28
CA THR A 562 -28.35 -32.37 22.65
C THR A 562 -26.85 -32.39 22.94
N THR A 563 -26.41 -31.60 23.88
CA THR A 563 -25.04 -31.67 24.39
C THR A 563 -24.78 -33.07 24.97
N GLY A 564 -23.57 -33.62 24.74
CA GLY A 564 -23.17 -34.99 25.10
C GLY A 564 -23.66 -36.06 24.13
N ALA A 565 -24.42 -35.73 23.10
CA ALA A 565 -24.86 -36.71 22.09
C ALA A 565 -23.68 -37.22 21.26
N GLN A 566 -23.74 -38.52 20.90
CA GLN A 566 -22.83 -39.11 19.90
C GLN A 566 -23.36 -38.84 18.50
N VAL A 567 -22.51 -38.34 17.64
CA VAL A 567 -22.80 -38.02 16.24
C VAL A 567 -21.78 -38.66 15.33
N ASN A 568 -22.18 -39.06 14.14
CA ASN A 568 -21.22 -39.37 13.08
C ASN A 568 -21.07 -38.14 12.21
N ALA A 569 -19.85 -37.63 12.13
CA ALA A 569 -19.47 -36.44 11.37
C ALA A 569 -18.93 -36.89 10.00
N GLU A 570 -19.57 -36.46 8.90
CA GLU A 570 -19.25 -36.88 7.53
C GLU A 570 -19.07 -35.67 6.63
N VAL A 571 -17.86 -35.49 6.11
CA VAL A 571 -17.47 -34.43 5.18
C VAL A 571 -17.93 -34.77 3.77
N ASN A 572 -18.39 -33.78 3.00
CA ASN A 572 -18.68 -33.96 1.59
C ASN A 572 -17.39 -34.28 0.81
N ALA A 573 -17.22 -35.58 0.49
CA ALA A 573 -16.01 -36.11 -0.12
C ALA A 573 -15.66 -35.44 -1.48
N GLN A 574 -16.69 -35.14 -2.30
CA GLN A 574 -16.50 -34.50 -3.62
C GLN A 574 -15.98 -33.07 -3.45
N SER A 575 -16.60 -32.29 -2.57
CA SER A 575 -16.19 -30.91 -2.29
C SER A 575 -14.78 -30.86 -1.71
N ARG A 576 -14.45 -31.69 -0.72
CA ARG A 576 -13.12 -31.81 -0.11
C ARG A 576 -12.06 -32.18 -1.14
N SER A 577 -12.34 -33.16 -2.01
CA SER A 577 -11.40 -33.59 -3.04
C SER A 577 -11.09 -32.47 -4.03
N ALA A 578 -12.12 -31.75 -4.49
CA ALA A 578 -11.96 -30.60 -5.40
C ALA A 578 -11.19 -29.46 -4.71
N THR A 579 -11.52 -29.16 -3.44
CA THR A 579 -10.79 -28.14 -2.66
C THR A 579 -9.32 -28.53 -2.46
N ALA A 580 -9.02 -29.80 -2.13
CA ALA A 580 -7.66 -30.29 -1.98
C ALA A 580 -6.86 -30.23 -3.30
N ALA A 581 -7.51 -30.49 -4.45
CA ALA A 581 -6.90 -30.37 -5.76
C ALA A 581 -6.55 -28.90 -6.08
N ASN A 582 -7.48 -27.97 -5.83
CA ASN A 582 -7.27 -26.53 -6.00
C ASN A 582 -6.17 -26.03 -5.04
N HIS A 583 -6.12 -26.50 -3.79
CA HIS A 583 -5.10 -26.09 -2.82
C HIS A 583 -3.70 -26.57 -3.24
N SER A 584 -3.59 -27.83 -3.64
CA SER A 584 -2.32 -28.38 -4.12
C SER A 584 -1.85 -27.68 -5.39
N ALA A 585 -2.78 -27.35 -6.31
CA ALA A 585 -2.47 -26.56 -7.51
C ALA A 585 -2.01 -25.13 -7.18
N THR A 586 -2.46 -24.53 -6.07
CA THR A 586 -2.02 -23.21 -5.60
C THR A 586 -0.53 -23.19 -5.30
N HIS A 587 0.00 -24.23 -4.64
CA HIS A 587 1.43 -24.35 -4.36
C HIS A 587 2.26 -24.54 -5.63
N LEU A 588 1.79 -25.38 -6.57
CA LEU A 588 2.45 -25.53 -7.87
C LEU A 588 2.41 -24.23 -8.69
N LEU A 589 1.29 -23.48 -8.62
CA LEU A 589 1.15 -22.17 -9.25
C LEU A 589 2.13 -21.16 -8.67
N HIS A 590 2.28 -21.08 -7.35
CA HIS A 590 3.22 -20.18 -6.69
C HIS A 590 4.67 -20.45 -7.15
N ALA A 591 5.10 -21.72 -7.11
CA ALA A 591 6.42 -22.10 -7.57
C ALA A 591 6.63 -21.81 -9.07
N ALA A 592 5.63 -22.07 -9.93
CA ALA A 592 5.69 -21.75 -11.34
C ALA A 592 5.76 -20.25 -11.63
N LEU A 593 5.03 -19.43 -10.87
CA LEU A 593 5.11 -17.97 -10.97
C LEU A 593 6.49 -17.45 -10.57
N GLN A 594 7.10 -18.03 -9.53
CA GLN A 594 8.47 -17.68 -9.14
C GLN A 594 9.49 -18.08 -10.20
N GLU A 595 9.33 -19.23 -10.84
CA GLU A 595 10.22 -19.69 -11.90
C GLU A 595 10.14 -18.80 -13.15
N VAL A 596 8.94 -18.36 -13.54
CA VAL A 596 8.71 -17.58 -14.77
C VAL A 596 8.94 -16.09 -14.56
N LEU A 597 8.48 -15.53 -13.44
CA LEU A 597 8.49 -14.09 -13.19
C LEU A 597 9.64 -13.64 -12.27
N GLY A 598 10.21 -14.56 -11.50
CA GLY A 598 11.32 -14.29 -10.59
C GLY A 598 10.99 -14.43 -9.09
N ALA A 599 12.04 -14.48 -8.28
CA ALA A 599 11.96 -14.74 -6.83
C ALA A 599 11.22 -13.65 -6.02
N HIS A 600 10.94 -12.48 -6.60
CA HIS A 600 10.15 -11.42 -5.96
C HIS A 600 8.67 -11.76 -5.81
N VAL A 601 8.19 -12.79 -6.52
CA VAL A 601 6.81 -13.25 -6.42
C VAL A 601 6.57 -13.83 -5.03
N GLN A 602 5.68 -13.18 -4.28
CA GLN A 602 5.25 -13.60 -2.95
C GLN A 602 3.74 -13.60 -2.88
N GLN A 603 3.16 -14.55 -2.18
CA GLN A 603 1.73 -14.56 -1.92
C GLN A 603 1.31 -13.32 -1.11
N LYS A 604 0.26 -12.64 -1.57
CA LYS A 604 -0.40 -11.53 -0.88
C LYS A 604 -1.82 -11.88 -0.43
N GLY A 605 -2.40 -12.92 -0.99
CA GLY A 605 -3.69 -13.45 -0.61
C GLY A 605 -4.00 -14.75 -1.35
N SER A 606 -4.89 -15.54 -0.81
CA SER A 606 -5.36 -16.80 -1.42
C SER A 606 -6.82 -17.03 -1.07
N LEU A 607 -7.55 -17.65 -1.97
CA LEU A 607 -8.87 -18.23 -1.72
C LEU A 607 -8.97 -19.53 -2.50
N VAL A 608 -9.20 -20.61 -1.75
CA VAL A 608 -9.29 -21.96 -2.30
C VAL A 608 -10.60 -22.60 -1.85
N ASN A 609 -11.44 -22.95 -2.82
CA ASN A 609 -12.68 -23.66 -2.60
C ASN A 609 -12.84 -24.82 -3.61
N ASN A 610 -13.97 -25.50 -3.61
CA ASN A 610 -14.25 -26.62 -4.49
C ASN A 610 -14.49 -26.23 -5.95
N GLU A 611 -14.71 -24.95 -6.26
CA GLU A 611 -15.00 -24.46 -7.60
C GLU A 611 -13.75 -23.96 -8.32
N ARG A 612 -12.90 -23.20 -7.60
CA ARG A 612 -11.70 -22.57 -8.16
C ARG A 612 -10.67 -22.24 -7.08
N LEU A 613 -9.47 -21.90 -7.52
CA LEU A 613 -8.49 -21.23 -6.72
C LEU A 613 -8.31 -19.77 -7.21
N ARG A 614 -7.95 -18.90 -6.27
CA ARG A 614 -7.56 -17.51 -6.49
C ARG A 614 -6.25 -17.27 -5.77
N PHE A 615 -5.28 -16.72 -6.47
CA PHE A 615 -3.96 -16.44 -5.95
C PHE A 615 -3.58 -15.00 -6.24
N ASP A 616 -3.35 -14.23 -5.18
CA ASP A 616 -2.92 -12.84 -5.24
C ASP A 616 -1.43 -12.78 -4.91
N PHE A 617 -0.63 -12.15 -5.77
CA PHE A 617 0.83 -12.16 -5.64
C PHE A 617 1.47 -10.82 -6.01
N SER A 618 2.69 -10.58 -5.48
CA SER A 618 3.47 -9.38 -5.79
C SER A 618 4.07 -9.47 -7.19
N HIS A 619 3.64 -8.58 -8.09
CA HIS A 619 4.24 -8.38 -9.41
C HIS A 619 3.79 -7.03 -9.98
N GLY A 620 4.74 -6.29 -10.63
CA GLY A 620 4.53 -4.92 -11.11
C GLY A 620 3.66 -4.83 -12.35
N ASP A 621 3.93 -5.68 -13.34
CA ASP A 621 3.37 -5.60 -14.67
C ASP A 621 2.29 -6.64 -14.95
N ALA A 622 1.51 -6.42 -16.03
CA ALA A 622 0.57 -7.42 -16.51
C ALA A 622 1.32 -8.60 -17.12
N MET A 623 0.93 -9.82 -16.73
CA MET A 623 1.50 -11.01 -17.35
C MET A 623 1.15 -11.05 -18.84
N SER A 624 2.14 -11.32 -19.66
CA SER A 624 1.93 -11.57 -21.08
C SER A 624 1.25 -12.93 -21.31
N GLY A 625 0.58 -13.09 -22.43
CA GLY A 625 0.00 -14.39 -22.81
C GLY A 625 1.03 -15.51 -22.90
N VAL A 626 2.31 -15.18 -23.17
CA VAL A 626 3.41 -16.16 -23.18
C VAL A 626 3.73 -16.63 -21.77
N GLU A 627 3.84 -15.73 -20.82
CA GLU A 627 4.10 -16.05 -19.41
C GLU A 627 2.95 -16.84 -18.78
N ILE A 628 1.70 -16.45 -19.05
CA ILE A 628 0.52 -17.18 -18.58
C ILE A 628 0.54 -18.63 -19.10
N ASN A 629 0.80 -18.82 -20.39
CA ASN A 629 0.89 -20.13 -20.99
C ASN A 629 2.04 -20.96 -20.43
N GLU A 630 3.18 -20.34 -20.12
CA GLU A 630 4.34 -21.02 -19.55
C GLU A 630 4.08 -21.47 -18.11
N VAL A 631 3.48 -20.60 -17.26
CA VAL A 631 3.05 -20.95 -15.91
C VAL A 631 2.04 -22.12 -15.95
N GLU A 632 1.04 -22.05 -16.81
CA GLU A 632 0.05 -23.12 -16.98
C GLU A 632 0.70 -24.43 -17.42
N ARG A 633 1.66 -24.34 -18.36
CA ARG A 633 2.43 -25.48 -18.86
C ARG A 633 3.25 -26.15 -17.75
N LEU A 634 3.94 -25.37 -16.93
CA LEU A 634 4.77 -25.84 -15.81
C LEU A 634 3.92 -26.55 -14.75
N VAL A 635 2.82 -25.93 -14.32
CA VAL A 635 1.90 -26.56 -13.37
C VAL A 635 1.38 -27.88 -13.91
N ASN A 636 0.89 -27.91 -15.15
CA ASN A 636 0.40 -29.16 -15.78
C ASN A 636 1.53 -30.18 -15.99
N GLN A 637 2.79 -29.76 -16.13
CA GLN A 637 3.93 -30.67 -16.18
C GLN A 637 4.10 -31.39 -14.83
N GLN A 638 3.99 -30.64 -13.69
CA GLN A 638 4.07 -31.26 -12.36
C GLN A 638 2.86 -32.15 -12.06
N VAL A 639 1.67 -31.78 -12.53
CA VAL A 639 0.50 -32.66 -12.45
C VAL A 639 0.77 -33.98 -13.16
N ARG A 640 1.27 -33.97 -14.40
CA ARG A 640 1.60 -35.18 -15.16
C ARG A 640 2.77 -35.99 -14.60
N ALA A 641 3.69 -35.33 -13.86
CA ALA A 641 4.79 -36.02 -13.19
C ALA A 641 4.29 -36.95 -12.07
N ASN A 642 3.09 -36.69 -11.55
CA ASN A 642 2.39 -37.53 -10.58
C ASN A 642 3.24 -37.85 -9.33
N ASN A 643 3.94 -36.83 -8.81
CA ASN A 643 4.78 -36.93 -7.63
C ASN A 643 3.93 -37.11 -6.38
N ASP A 644 4.48 -37.83 -5.36
CA ASP A 644 3.84 -37.93 -4.05
C ASP A 644 3.84 -36.54 -3.39
N VAL A 645 2.73 -36.19 -2.72
CA VAL A 645 2.62 -35.02 -1.89
C VAL A 645 3.00 -35.38 -0.47
N GLY A 646 4.23 -35.05 -0.09
CA GLY A 646 4.80 -35.36 1.22
C GLY A 646 4.40 -34.33 2.27
N THR A 647 4.07 -34.79 3.46
CA THR A 647 3.77 -33.94 4.62
C THR A 647 4.66 -34.31 5.78
N ARG A 648 5.31 -33.33 6.41
CA ARG A 648 6.19 -33.56 7.58
C ARG A 648 5.97 -32.47 8.62
N LEU A 649 5.97 -32.85 9.90
CA LEU A 649 6.07 -31.93 11.02
C LEU A 649 7.53 -31.75 11.38
N MET A 650 7.99 -30.52 11.52
CA MET A 650 9.36 -30.19 11.92
C MET A 650 9.41 -28.82 12.60
N LYS A 651 10.54 -28.48 13.18
CA LYS A 651 10.75 -27.14 13.74
C LYS A 651 10.78 -26.09 12.64
N LEU A 652 10.26 -24.89 12.92
CA LEU A 652 10.21 -23.78 11.97
C LEU A 652 11.61 -23.41 11.44
N GLU A 653 12.63 -23.45 12.29
CA GLU A 653 14.02 -23.17 11.90
C GLU A 653 14.55 -24.21 10.90
N ASP A 654 14.26 -25.50 11.13
CA ASP A 654 14.66 -26.58 10.23
C ASP A 654 13.95 -26.48 8.87
N ALA A 655 12.67 -26.07 8.87
CA ALA A 655 11.91 -25.87 7.66
C ALA A 655 12.49 -24.73 6.82
N ARG A 656 12.85 -23.61 7.46
CA ARG A 656 13.52 -22.46 6.79
C ARG A 656 14.90 -22.84 6.26
N ALA A 657 15.68 -23.59 7.03
CA ALA A 657 17.00 -24.07 6.60
C ALA A 657 16.92 -24.99 5.38
N GLN A 658 15.80 -25.71 5.18
CA GLN A 658 15.52 -26.52 3.99
C GLN A 658 14.94 -25.70 2.80
N GLY A 659 14.76 -24.39 2.96
CA GLY A 659 14.23 -23.51 1.91
C GLY A 659 12.70 -23.53 1.80
N ALA A 660 11.97 -23.98 2.83
CA ALA A 660 10.52 -23.95 2.80
C ALA A 660 10.00 -22.51 2.75
N ALA A 661 9.16 -22.20 1.75
CA ALA A 661 8.51 -20.92 1.65
C ALA A 661 7.49 -20.75 2.79
N ALA A 662 7.60 -19.60 3.48
CA ALA A 662 6.68 -19.21 4.55
C ALA A 662 5.83 -18.03 4.07
N LEU A 663 4.55 -18.02 4.36
CA LEU A 663 3.66 -16.92 4.05
C LEU A 663 4.03 -15.68 4.86
N PHE A 664 4.16 -14.54 4.21
CA PHE A 664 4.51 -13.30 4.86
C PHE A 664 3.35 -12.81 5.75
N GLY A 665 3.63 -12.62 7.06
CA GLY A 665 2.64 -12.10 8.01
C GLY A 665 1.84 -13.13 8.79
N GLU A 666 2.02 -14.44 8.54
CA GLU A 666 1.42 -15.49 9.38
C GLU A 666 2.31 -15.81 10.60
N ARG A 667 1.63 -16.09 11.72
CA ARG A 667 2.30 -16.59 12.93
C ARG A 667 2.39 -18.11 12.85
N TYR A 668 3.59 -18.60 12.86
CA TYR A 668 3.83 -20.04 12.91
C TYR A 668 4.18 -20.46 14.34
N GLU A 669 3.67 -21.61 14.75
CA GLU A 669 4.11 -22.26 15.98
C GLU A 669 5.54 -22.79 15.81
N GLU A 670 6.14 -23.22 16.92
CA GLU A 670 7.49 -23.80 16.91
C GLU A 670 7.56 -25.07 16.03
N ASP A 671 6.48 -25.88 16.05
CA ASP A 671 6.32 -27.05 15.18
C ASP A 671 5.39 -26.70 14.01
N VAL A 672 5.91 -26.80 12.79
CA VAL A 672 5.21 -26.43 11.56
C VAL A 672 5.00 -27.65 10.65
N ARG A 673 3.89 -27.61 9.90
CA ARG A 673 3.59 -28.62 8.88
C ARG A 673 4.18 -28.12 7.54
N VAL A 674 5.11 -28.90 6.99
CA VAL A 674 5.76 -28.67 5.70
C VAL A 674 5.15 -29.60 4.65
N VAL A 675 4.71 -29.03 3.53
CA VAL A 675 4.17 -29.75 2.38
C VAL A 675 5.17 -29.68 1.25
N SER A 676 5.51 -30.84 0.67
CA SER A 676 6.41 -30.96 -0.47
C SER A 676 5.74 -31.65 -1.66
N MET A 677 5.97 -31.14 -2.87
CA MET A 677 5.47 -31.71 -4.11
C MET A 677 6.64 -31.97 -5.06
N GLY A 678 7.29 -33.12 -4.87
CA GLY A 678 8.59 -33.42 -5.49
C GLY A 678 9.65 -32.46 -4.99
N GLU A 679 10.52 -32.01 -5.92
CA GLU A 679 11.53 -30.96 -5.68
C GLU A 679 11.03 -29.58 -6.14
N PHE A 680 9.82 -29.50 -6.70
CA PHE A 680 9.31 -28.30 -7.35
C PHE A 680 8.68 -27.29 -6.37
N SER A 681 8.01 -27.76 -5.32
CA SER A 681 7.40 -26.89 -4.32
C SER A 681 7.64 -27.44 -2.91
N LEU A 682 8.04 -26.54 -1.99
CA LEU A 682 8.26 -26.83 -0.58
C LEU A 682 7.75 -25.62 0.24
N GLU A 683 6.63 -25.80 0.96
CA GLU A 683 5.96 -24.68 1.63
C GLU A 683 5.39 -25.07 3.00
N LEU A 684 5.26 -24.07 3.88
CA LEU A 684 4.55 -24.21 5.15
C LEU A 684 3.04 -24.14 4.89
N CYS A 685 2.31 -25.21 5.16
CA CYS A 685 0.87 -25.25 4.91
C CYS A 685 0.11 -26.19 5.85
N GLY A 686 -0.96 -25.65 6.51
CA GLY A 686 -1.89 -26.39 7.35
C GLY A 686 -3.11 -26.95 6.61
N GLY A 687 -3.26 -26.69 5.31
CA GLY A 687 -4.44 -27.06 4.52
C GLY A 687 -4.51 -28.53 4.12
N THR A 688 -5.60 -28.91 3.46
CA THR A 688 -5.81 -30.25 2.91
C THR A 688 -5.28 -30.36 1.49
N HIS A 689 -4.61 -31.46 1.17
CA HIS A 689 -3.96 -31.68 -0.13
C HIS A 689 -4.30 -33.02 -0.73
N VAL A 690 -4.08 -33.13 -2.04
CA VAL A 690 -4.12 -34.41 -2.74
C VAL A 690 -2.97 -35.31 -2.30
N ARG A 691 -3.11 -36.62 -2.51
CA ARG A 691 -2.03 -37.58 -2.19
C ARG A 691 -0.89 -37.56 -3.20
N ARG A 692 -1.22 -37.28 -4.45
CA ARG A 692 -0.28 -37.20 -5.58
C ARG A 692 -0.64 -36.02 -6.46
N THR A 693 0.35 -35.39 -7.06
CA THR A 693 0.09 -34.23 -7.95
C THR A 693 -0.80 -34.59 -9.14
N GLY A 694 -0.82 -35.86 -9.59
CA GLY A 694 -1.72 -36.36 -10.62
C GLY A 694 -3.21 -36.32 -10.25
N ASP A 695 -3.54 -36.36 -8.97
CA ASP A 695 -4.92 -36.29 -8.48
C ASP A 695 -5.54 -34.89 -8.70
N ILE A 696 -4.73 -33.86 -8.98
CA ILE A 696 -5.19 -32.52 -9.42
C ILE A 696 -5.96 -32.61 -10.75
N GLY A 697 -5.60 -33.56 -11.63
CA GLY A 697 -6.19 -33.77 -12.94
C GLY A 697 -5.64 -32.81 -13.99
N SER A 698 -6.35 -31.77 -14.32
CA SER A 698 -5.85 -30.69 -15.21
C SER A 698 -5.92 -29.34 -14.49
N PHE A 699 -5.06 -28.43 -14.91
CA PHE A 699 -5.00 -27.06 -14.40
C PHE A 699 -5.20 -26.06 -15.53
N ARG A 700 -6.05 -25.06 -15.34
CA ARG A 700 -6.34 -24.02 -16.32
C ARG A 700 -6.44 -22.65 -15.68
N ILE A 701 -5.67 -21.70 -16.15
CA ILE A 701 -5.81 -20.28 -15.78
C ILE A 701 -6.99 -19.69 -16.57
N ILE A 702 -7.93 -19.07 -15.85
CA ILE A 702 -9.14 -18.47 -16.44
C ILE A 702 -9.10 -16.94 -16.45
N SER A 703 -8.36 -16.33 -15.54
CA SER A 703 -8.17 -14.87 -15.50
C SER A 703 -6.84 -14.49 -14.89
N GLU A 704 -6.30 -13.37 -15.36
CA GLU A 704 -5.17 -12.67 -14.78
C GLU A 704 -5.45 -11.17 -14.81
N GLY A 705 -5.16 -10.45 -13.72
CA GLY A 705 -5.39 -9.01 -13.66
C GLY A 705 -4.84 -8.33 -12.42
N GLY A 706 -4.65 -7.01 -12.48
CA GLY A 706 -4.23 -6.21 -11.32
C GLY A 706 -5.40 -5.96 -10.37
N ILE A 707 -5.16 -6.10 -9.07
CA ILE A 707 -6.15 -5.81 -8.02
C ILE A 707 -5.73 -4.65 -7.12
N ALA A 708 -4.43 -4.43 -7.02
CA ALA A 708 -3.82 -3.29 -6.33
C ALA A 708 -2.49 -2.95 -7.00
N ALA A 709 -1.89 -1.83 -6.64
CA ALA A 709 -0.57 -1.49 -7.15
C ALA A 709 0.46 -2.54 -6.70
N GLY A 710 1.17 -3.13 -7.66
CA GLY A 710 2.15 -4.19 -7.40
C GLY A 710 1.55 -5.52 -6.94
N VAL A 711 0.22 -5.71 -7.03
CA VAL A 711 -0.44 -6.97 -6.70
C VAL A 711 -1.29 -7.44 -7.87
N ARG A 712 -0.98 -8.63 -8.35
CA ARG A 712 -1.69 -9.32 -9.43
C ARG A 712 -2.52 -10.46 -8.87
N ARG A 713 -3.57 -10.80 -9.55
CA ARG A 713 -4.47 -11.93 -9.24
C ARG A 713 -4.53 -12.89 -10.39
N VAL A 714 -4.34 -14.15 -10.11
CA VAL A 714 -4.64 -15.26 -11.01
C VAL A 714 -5.81 -16.06 -10.43
N GLU A 715 -6.79 -16.36 -11.27
CA GLU A 715 -7.82 -17.35 -10.97
C GLU A 715 -7.65 -18.57 -11.87
N ALA A 716 -7.76 -19.76 -11.30
CA ALA A 716 -7.58 -21.00 -12.03
C ALA A 716 -8.54 -22.09 -11.56
N LEU A 717 -8.70 -23.08 -12.41
CA LEU A 717 -9.55 -24.26 -12.22
C LEU A 717 -8.71 -25.53 -12.24
N THR A 718 -9.15 -26.55 -11.51
CA THR A 718 -8.54 -27.90 -11.55
C THR A 718 -9.56 -28.98 -11.90
N GLY A 719 -9.07 -30.16 -12.23
CA GLY A 719 -9.85 -31.38 -12.40
C GLY A 719 -11.03 -31.24 -13.34
N GLU A 720 -12.22 -31.62 -12.85
CA GLU A 720 -13.46 -31.58 -13.63
C GLU A 720 -13.87 -30.17 -14.04
N ALA A 721 -13.69 -29.16 -13.15
CA ALA A 721 -14.00 -27.77 -13.47
C ALA A 721 -13.16 -27.25 -14.65
N ALA A 722 -11.87 -27.56 -14.70
CA ALA A 722 -11.01 -27.23 -15.81
C ALA A 722 -11.41 -27.95 -17.11
N TYR A 723 -11.79 -29.21 -17.02
CA TYR A 723 -12.30 -29.99 -18.15
C TYR A 723 -13.59 -29.38 -18.72
N LEU A 724 -14.58 -29.10 -17.87
CA LEU A 724 -15.84 -28.50 -18.28
C LEU A 724 -15.65 -27.11 -18.89
N HIS A 725 -14.73 -26.32 -18.35
CA HIS A 725 -14.34 -25.03 -18.95
C HIS A 725 -13.86 -25.20 -20.38
N GLY A 726 -12.95 -26.15 -20.63
CA GLY A 726 -12.46 -26.46 -21.98
C GLY A 726 -13.55 -26.97 -22.92
N VAL A 727 -14.49 -27.76 -22.43
CA VAL A 727 -15.67 -28.18 -23.21
C VAL A 727 -16.51 -26.97 -23.62
N ASN A 728 -16.84 -26.06 -22.67
CA ASN A 728 -17.64 -24.87 -22.94
C ASN A 728 -16.94 -23.92 -23.96
N GLU A 729 -15.61 -23.72 -23.84
CA GLU A 729 -14.82 -22.97 -24.83
C GLU A 729 -14.95 -23.62 -26.22
N SER A 730 -14.79 -24.96 -26.27
CA SER A 730 -14.89 -25.73 -27.51
C SER A 730 -16.29 -25.60 -28.15
N GLU A 731 -17.34 -25.74 -27.35
CA GLU A 731 -18.73 -25.56 -27.84
C GLU A 731 -18.99 -24.13 -28.32
N THR A 732 -18.44 -23.13 -27.62
CA THR A 732 -18.59 -21.72 -28.03
C THR A 732 -17.92 -21.47 -29.37
N LEU A 733 -16.71 -21.99 -29.58
CA LEU A 733 -16.04 -21.93 -30.88
C LEU A 733 -16.80 -22.64 -31.97
N ASN A 734 -17.41 -23.81 -31.67
CA ASN A 734 -18.27 -24.52 -32.62
C ASN A 734 -19.52 -23.71 -33.00
N ARG A 735 -20.17 -23.07 -32.02
CA ARG A 735 -21.33 -22.19 -32.28
C ARG A 735 -20.95 -20.98 -33.13
N LEU A 736 -19.81 -20.36 -32.85
CA LEU A 736 -19.27 -19.26 -33.64
C LEU A 736 -18.94 -19.70 -35.08
N ALA A 737 -18.26 -20.84 -35.23
CA ALA A 737 -17.95 -21.39 -36.54
C ALA A 737 -19.24 -21.66 -37.38
N ALA A 738 -20.28 -22.23 -36.75
CA ALA A 738 -21.57 -22.45 -37.40
C ALA A 738 -22.28 -21.12 -37.79
N ALA A 739 -22.26 -20.12 -36.87
CA ALA A 739 -22.84 -18.80 -37.13
C ALA A 739 -22.13 -18.08 -38.30
N LEU A 740 -20.82 -18.20 -38.39
CA LEU A 740 -19.98 -17.62 -39.43
C LEU A 740 -19.89 -18.48 -40.68
N LYS A 741 -20.53 -19.65 -40.69
CA LYS A 741 -20.57 -20.64 -41.81
C LYS A 741 -19.17 -21.02 -42.27
N THR A 742 -18.28 -21.38 -41.36
CA THR A 742 -16.88 -21.74 -41.61
C THR A 742 -16.45 -22.92 -40.74
N GLY A 743 -15.27 -23.52 -41.04
CA GLY A 743 -14.61 -24.46 -40.15
C GLY A 743 -13.96 -23.78 -38.95
N ARG A 744 -13.63 -24.54 -37.87
CA ARG A 744 -12.93 -23.98 -36.71
C ARG A 744 -11.52 -23.45 -37.08
N SER A 745 -10.83 -24.13 -37.98
CA SER A 745 -9.50 -23.73 -38.47
C SER A 745 -9.50 -22.36 -39.15
N ASP A 746 -10.62 -21.97 -39.76
CA ASP A 746 -10.69 -20.78 -40.61
C ASP A 746 -11.52 -19.65 -39.91
N LEU A 747 -11.82 -19.82 -38.63
CA LEU A 747 -12.67 -18.94 -37.87
C LEU A 747 -12.08 -17.53 -37.75
N GLU A 748 -10.76 -17.44 -37.47
CA GLU A 748 -10.04 -16.18 -37.35
C GLU A 748 -9.99 -15.42 -38.68
N GLU A 749 -9.68 -16.12 -39.76
CA GLU A 749 -9.64 -15.57 -41.12
C GLU A 749 -11.05 -15.04 -41.50
N ARG A 750 -12.09 -15.82 -41.20
CA ARG A 750 -13.47 -15.45 -41.51
C ARG A 750 -13.95 -14.24 -40.70
N ALA A 751 -13.62 -14.17 -39.40
CA ALA A 751 -13.93 -13.05 -38.55
C ALA A 751 -13.22 -11.76 -38.99
N THR A 752 -11.93 -11.86 -39.34
CA THR A 752 -11.14 -10.76 -39.87
C THR A 752 -11.70 -10.27 -41.23
N SER A 753 -12.01 -11.18 -42.11
CA SER A 753 -12.64 -10.86 -43.40
C SER A 753 -13.98 -10.15 -43.24
N LEU A 754 -14.83 -10.60 -42.33
CA LEU A 754 -16.10 -9.94 -42.03
C LEU A 754 -15.92 -8.55 -41.45
N SER A 755 -14.98 -8.38 -40.49
CA SER A 755 -14.69 -7.07 -39.92
C SER A 755 -14.18 -6.07 -40.96
N THR A 756 -13.32 -6.54 -41.89
CA THR A 756 -12.84 -5.73 -43.01
C THR A 756 -13.99 -5.36 -43.92
N ARG A 757 -14.89 -6.34 -44.22
CA ARG A 757 -16.05 -6.11 -45.07
C ARG A 757 -17.07 -5.14 -44.49
N VAL A 758 -17.27 -5.18 -43.17
CA VAL A 758 -18.13 -4.21 -42.47
C VAL A 758 -17.55 -2.79 -42.64
N ARG A 759 -16.24 -2.61 -42.39
CA ARG A 759 -15.60 -1.30 -42.58
C ARG A 759 -15.69 -0.79 -44.04
N GLU A 760 -15.54 -1.67 -45.02
CA GLU A 760 -15.72 -1.33 -46.43
C GLU A 760 -17.13 -0.90 -46.72
N LEU A 761 -18.14 -1.64 -46.21
CA LEU A 761 -19.56 -1.33 -46.43
C LEU A 761 -19.93 -0.01 -45.73
N GLU A 762 -19.44 0.25 -44.52
CA GLU A 762 -19.66 1.51 -43.83
C GLU A 762 -19.11 2.69 -44.64
N ARG A 763 -17.88 2.59 -45.16
CA ARG A 763 -17.27 3.61 -46.04
C ARG A 763 -18.09 3.79 -47.34
N LYS A 764 -18.60 2.68 -47.89
CA LYS A 764 -19.42 2.74 -49.13
C LYS A 764 -20.79 3.35 -48.89
N VAL A 765 -21.42 3.09 -47.75
CA VAL A 765 -22.66 3.75 -47.31
C VAL A 765 -22.42 5.26 -47.15
N GLU A 766 -21.34 5.64 -46.49
CA GLU A 766 -20.97 7.07 -46.33
C GLU A 766 -20.70 7.74 -47.68
N GLN A 767 -20.03 7.04 -48.59
CA GLN A 767 -19.80 7.53 -49.96
C GLN A 767 -21.10 7.67 -50.75
N LEU A 768 -22.03 6.66 -50.67
CA LEU A 768 -23.30 6.68 -51.34
C LEU A 768 -24.24 7.75 -50.76
N GLN A 769 -24.26 7.94 -49.48
CA GLN A 769 -24.99 9.04 -48.82
C GLN A 769 -24.44 10.39 -49.27
N GLY A 770 -23.11 10.55 -49.38
CA GLY A 770 -22.48 11.73 -49.94
C GLY A 770 -22.83 11.95 -51.44
N GLN A 771 -22.99 10.89 -52.25
CA GLN A 771 -23.40 10.95 -53.63
C GLN A 771 -24.91 11.25 -53.79
N LEU A 772 -25.76 10.67 -52.97
CA LEU A 772 -27.19 10.98 -52.92
C LEU A 772 -27.43 12.44 -52.50
N ALA A 773 -26.68 12.91 -51.51
CA ALA A 773 -26.68 14.31 -51.13
C ALA A 773 -26.15 15.24 -52.23
N ALA A 774 -25.30 14.73 -53.13
CA ALA A 774 -24.76 15.46 -54.28
C ALA A 774 -25.64 15.37 -55.56
N GLY A 775 -26.48 14.31 -55.68
CA GLY A 775 -27.23 13.95 -56.88
C GLY A 775 -28.75 14.12 -56.80
N GLY A 776 -29.27 14.73 -55.73
CA GLY A 776 -30.71 15.06 -55.63
C GLY A 776 -31.15 16.11 -56.63
N THR A 777 -31.88 15.64 -57.64
CA THR A 777 -32.76 16.34 -58.58
C THR A 777 -32.25 17.59 -59.26
N GLY A 778 -32.19 17.51 -60.56
CA GLY A 778 -31.79 18.45 -61.60
C GLY A 778 -32.42 19.85 -61.68
N ASP A 779 -32.44 20.62 -60.60
CA ASP A 779 -32.66 22.02 -60.64
C ASP A 779 -31.41 22.78 -60.24
N ASP A 780 -30.94 23.70 -61.10
CA ASP A 780 -29.78 24.54 -60.81
C ASP A 780 -30.08 25.38 -59.56
N PRO A 781 -29.30 25.29 -58.46
CA PRO A 781 -29.53 26.06 -57.24
C PRO A 781 -29.61 27.59 -57.50
N ALA A 782 -28.99 28.05 -58.60
CA ALA A 782 -29.04 29.46 -59.00
C ALA A 782 -30.45 29.94 -59.34
N SER A 783 -31.37 29.03 -59.71
CA SER A 783 -32.71 29.41 -60.06
C SER A 783 -33.66 29.67 -58.86
N GLU A 784 -33.26 29.28 -57.67
CA GLU A 784 -34.01 29.45 -56.42
C GLU A 784 -33.44 30.56 -55.48
N ILE A 785 -32.41 31.28 -55.95
CA ILE A 785 -31.88 32.40 -55.21
C ILE A 785 -32.85 33.59 -55.34
N GLN A 786 -33.33 34.06 -54.20
CA GLN A 786 -34.14 35.28 -54.06
C GLN A 786 -33.24 36.44 -53.67
N GLU A 787 -33.61 37.64 -54.09
CA GLU A 787 -32.95 38.85 -53.65
C GLU A 787 -33.83 39.63 -52.69
N VAL A 788 -33.39 39.82 -51.46
CA VAL A 788 -34.13 40.52 -50.41
C VAL A 788 -33.22 41.62 -49.83
N ASN A 789 -33.68 42.86 -49.91
CA ASN A 789 -32.94 44.03 -49.42
C ASN A 789 -31.48 44.13 -49.98
N GLY A 790 -31.29 43.74 -51.26
CA GLY A 790 -29.98 43.70 -51.91
C GLY A 790 -29.04 42.57 -51.40
N ILE A 791 -29.58 41.55 -50.74
CA ILE A 791 -28.85 40.37 -50.28
C ILE A 791 -29.45 39.17 -51.03
N ARG A 792 -28.59 38.39 -51.66
CA ARG A 792 -29.01 37.13 -52.31
C ARG A 792 -29.17 36.07 -51.21
N VAL A 793 -30.36 35.40 -51.20
CA VAL A 793 -30.67 34.39 -50.19
C VAL A 793 -31.11 33.08 -50.84
N LEU A 794 -30.57 31.97 -50.33
CA LEU A 794 -30.95 30.63 -50.69
C LEU A 794 -31.44 29.87 -49.43
N VAL A 795 -32.70 29.40 -49.47
CA VAL A 795 -33.26 28.65 -48.36
C VAL A 795 -33.66 27.26 -48.88
N LYS A 796 -33.12 26.20 -48.26
CA LYS A 796 -33.47 24.85 -48.65
C LYS A 796 -33.69 23.93 -47.47
N ARG A 797 -34.58 22.97 -47.66
CA ARG A 797 -34.83 21.87 -46.70
C ARG A 797 -34.32 20.55 -47.28
N TYR A 798 -33.57 19.80 -46.40
CA TYR A 798 -33.03 18.46 -46.72
C TYR A 798 -33.27 17.54 -45.53
N ASP A 799 -34.25 16.66 -45.68
CA ASP A 799 -34.52 15.67 -44.61
C ASP A 799 -33.63 14.46 -44.77
N ASP A 800 -33.40 13.71 -43.64
CA ASP A 800 -32.56 12.52 -43.55
C ASP A 800 -31.07 12.73 -43.95
N VAL A 801 -30.55 13.96 -43.88
CA VAL A 801 -29.16 14.30 -44.08
C VAL A 801 -28.55 14.67 -42.74
N ASP A 802 -27.43 14.02 -42.40
CA ASP A 802 -26.74 14.32 -41.16
C ASP A 802 -26.06 15.72 -41.18
N ILE A 803 -25.70 16.21 -40.02
CA ILE A 803 -25.15 17.56 -39.86
C ILE A 803 -23.83 17.74 -40.62
N LYS A 804 -23.05 16.65 -40.86
CA LYS A 804 -21.82 16.70 -41.66
C LYS A 804 -22.18 16.86 -43.15
N GLY A 805 -23.18 16.16 -43.60
CA GLY A 805 -23.73 16.25 -44.95
C GLY A 805 -24.27 17.68 -45.21
N LEU A 806 -25.11 18.20 -44.29
CA LEU A 806 -25.62 19.60 -44.40
C LEU A 806 -24.50 20.63 -44.44
N ARG A 807 -23.39 20.46 -43.68
CA ARG A 807 -22.22 21.35 -43.74
C ARG A 807 -21.51 21.29 -45.11
N ALA A 808 -21.28 20.07 -45.62
CA ALA A 808 -20.67 19.92 -46.95
C ALA A 808 -21.54 20.51 -48.07
N MET A 809 -22.89 20.42 -47.92
CA MET A 809 -23.82 21.11 -48.83
C MET A 809 -23.78 22.61 -48.70
N MET A 810 -23.73 23.12 -47.48
CA MET A 810 -23.61 24.57 -47.19
C MET A 810 -22.40 25.17 -47.90
N ASP A 811 -21.23 24.56 -47.77
CA ASP A 811 -19.99 25.05 -48.37
C ASP A 811 -20.11 25.09 -49.90
N ARG A 812 -20.66 24.06 -50.53
CA ARG A 812 -20.89 24.01 -51.98
C ARG A 812 -21.89 25.05 -52.45
N LEU A 813 -23.00 25.22 -51.70
CA LEU A 813 -24.06 26.18 -52.07
C LEU A 813 -23.56 27.61 -51.87
N LYS A 814 -22.74 27.91 -50.90
CA LYS A 814 -22.07 29.20 -50.73
C LYS A 814 -21.12 29.52 -51.89
N ASP A 815 -20.28 28.53 -52.27
CA ASP A 815 -19.37 28.74 -53.42
C ASP A 815 -20.10 29.00 -54.73
N ARG A 816 -21.25 28.35 -54.98
CA ARG A 816 -22.10 28.58 -56.17
C ARG A 816 -22.93 29.83 -56.10
N ALA A 817 -23.45 30.14 -54.93
CA ALA A 817 -24.28 31.34 -54.74
C ALA A 817 -23.48 32.65 -54.77
N GLY A 818 -22.14 32.60 -54.52
CA GLY A 818 -21.27 33.75 -54.42
C GLY A 818 -21.57 34.59 -53.18
N SER A 819 -21.80 35.93 -53.37
CA SER A 819 -22.19 36.80 -52.26
C SER A 819 -23.65 36.56 -51.91
N ALA A 820 -23.89 35.71 -50.85
CA ALA A 820 -25.22 35.24 -50.47
C ALA A 820 -25.33 34.81 -48.99
N VAL A 821 -26.56 34.75 -48.51
CA VAL A 821 -26.95 34.07 -47.28
C VAL A 821 -27.57 32.72 -47.65
N VAL A 822 -27.05 31.65 -47.13
CA VAL A 822 -27.56 30.31 -47.36
C VAL A 822 -28.11 29.75 -46.04
N VAL A 823 -29.37 29.33 -46.06
CA VAL A 823 -30.04 28.71 -44.90
C VAL A 823 -30.50 27.31 -45.28
N LEU A 824 -29.99 26.32 -44.56
CA LEU A 824 -30.38 24.93 -44.71
C LEU A 824 -31.12 24.44 -43.48
N GLY A 825 -32.22 23.79 -43.67
CA GLY A 825 -32.98 23.11 -42.65
C GLY A 825 -33.14 21.63 -43.00
N GLY A 826 -33.29 20.77 -41.98
CA GLY A 826 -33.54 19.36 -42.18
C GLY A 826 -34.02 18.67 -40.90
N VAL A 827 -34.59 17.50 -41.07
CA VAL A 827 -35.04 16.65 -39.95
C VAL A 827 -34.22 15.39 -39.94
N GLN A 828 -33.62 15.10 -38.76
CA GLN A 828 -32.85 13.88 -38.52
C GLN A 828 -33.12 13.34 -37.10
N ASN A 829 -33.38 12.05 -36.99
CA ASN A 829 -33.63 11.38 -35.69
C ASN A 829 -34.73 12.08 -34.85
N GLY A 830 -35.75 12.61 -35.52
CA GLY A 830 -36.88 13.26 -34.84
C GLY A 830 -36.57 14.65 -34.29
N LYS A 831 -35.55 15.35 -34.81
CA LYS A 831 -35.16 16.71 -34.42
C LYS A 831 -34.95 17.58 -35.64
N ALA A 832 -35.41 18.85 -35.58
CA ALA A 832 -35.11 19.87 -36.56
C ALA A 832 -33.69 20.37 -36.40
N THR A 833 -32.94 20.45 -37.50
CA THR A 833 -31.58 21.01 -37.57
C THR A 833 -31.56 22.18 -38.53
N LEU A 834 -30.92 23.25 -38.16
CA LEU A 834 -30.76 24.49 -38.93
C LEU A 834 -29.28 24.85 -39.10
N LEU A 835 -28.91 25.20 -40.31
CA LEU A 835 -27.57 25.68 -40.64
C LEU A 835 -27.67 27.02 -41.41
N VAL A 836 -26.92 27.99 -40.99
CA VAL A 836 -26.86 29.33 -41.65
C VAL A 836 -25.44 29.63 -42.03
N GLY A 837 -25.21 29.97 -43.30
CA GLY A 837 -23.95 30.42 -43.83
C GLY A 837 -24.09 31.78 -44.47
N VAL A 838 -23.23 32.73 -44.12
CA VAL A 838 -23.18 34.08 -44.66
C VAL A 838 -21.84 34.28 -45.33
N SER A 839 -21.83 34.86 -46.52
CA SER A 839 -20.59 35.24 -47.23
C SER A 839 -19.84 36.33 -46.45
N LYS A 840 -18.52 36.30 -46.46
CA LYS A 840 -17.67 37.22 -45.66
C LYS A 840 -17.96 38.70 -45.87
N ASP A 841 -18.25 39.09 -47.09
CA ASP A 841 -18.61 40.44 -47.49
C ASP A 841 -19.97 40.91 -46.95
N LEU A 842 -20.81 39.98 -46.52
CA LEU A 842 -22.14 40.28 -45.98
C LEU A 842 -22.20 40.19 -44.43
N THR A 843 -21.15 39.82 -43.79
CA THR A 843 -21.11 39.61 -42.32
C THR A 843 -21.38 40.87 -41.50
N ASP A 844 -21.06 42.06 -42.03
CA ASP A 844 -21.34 43.36 -41.40
C ASP A 844 -22.85 43.73 -41.49
N ARG A 845 -23.56 43.15 -42.43
CA ARG A 845 -25.01 43.37 -42.65
C ARG A 845 -25.87 42.26 -42.09
N CYS A 846 -25.42 41.01 -42.19
CA CYS A 846 -26.14 39.81 -41.72
C CYS A 846 -25.25 38.92 -40.87
N HIS A 847 -25.65 38.65 -39.66
CA HIS A 847 -24.87 37.80 -38.70
C HIS A 847 -25.54 36.41 -38.59
N ALA A 848 -24.85 35.36 -39.08
CA ALA A 848 -25.39 34.00 -39.12
C ALA A 848 -25.86 33.51 -37.74
N GLY A 849 -25.11 33.81 -36.66
CA GLY A 849 -25.44 33.44 -35.29
C GLY A 849 -26.76 34.06 -34.79
N LYS A 850 -27.08 35.32 -35.19
CA LYS A 850 -28.34 35.96 -34.82
C LYS A 850 -29.52 35.32 -35.59
N LEU A 851 -29.36 35.19 -36.91
CA LEU A 851 -30.38 34.58 -37.74
C LEU A 851 -30.71 33.15 -37.28
N VAL A 852 -29.67 32.30 -37.04
CA VAL A 852 -29.94 30.91 -36.60
C VAL A 852 -30.58 30.85 -35.21
N ALA A 853 -30.25 31.80 -34.31
CA ALA A 853 -30.86 31.85 -32.98
C ALA A 853 -32.37 32.13 -33.05
N ASP A 854 -32.77 33.08 -33.90
CA ASP A 854 -34.19 33.40 -34.12
C ASP A 854 -34.97 32.28 -34.80
N LEU A 855 -34.35 31.62 -35.78
CA LEU A 855 -34.94 30.47 -36.44
C LEU A 855 -35.04 29.25 -35.50
N ALA A 856 -34.00 29.00 -34.67
CA ALA A 856 -34.00 27.89 -33.73
C ALA A 856 -35.06 28.07 -32.62
N ALA A 857 -35.32 29.28 -32.20
CA ALA A 857 -36.40 29.55 -31.25
C ALA A 857 -37.78 29.13 -31.78
N LYS A 858 -38.01 29.20 -33.10
CA LYS A 858 -39.26 28.79 -33.74
C LYS A 858 -39.48 27.26 -33.79
N VAL A 859 -38.37 26.50 -33.75
CA VAL A 859 -38.40 25.04 -33.69
C VAL A 859 -38.21 24.53 -32.25
N GLY A 860 -38.44 25.38 -31.24
CA GLY A 860 -38.40 25.01 -29.84
C GLY A 860 -37.00 24.66 -29.34
N GLY A 861 -35.97 25.33 -29.87
CA GLY A 861 -34.60 25.06 -29.51
C GLY A 861 -33.69 26.26 -29.38
N LYS A 862 -32.39 26.06 -29.54
CA LYS A 862 -31.37 27.09 -29.46
C LYS A 862 -30.39 27.00 -30.62
N GLY A 863 -29.86 28.16 -31.04
CA GLY A 863 -28.88 28.25 -32.10
C GLY A 863 -27.82 29.31 -31.79
N GLY A 864 -26.66 29.21 -32.45
CA GLY A 864 -25.59 30.19 -32.35
C GLY A 864 -24.39 29.85 -33.21
N GLY A 865 -23.42 30.75 -33.27
CA GLY A 865 -22.20 30.54 -34.05
C GLY A 865 -21.52 31.86 -34.39
N ARG A 866 -20.59 31.77 -35.33
CA ARG A 866 -19.82 32.90 -35.83
C ARG A 866 -20.65 33.75 -36.78
N PRO A 867 -20.21 35.00 -37.13
CA PRO A 867 -20.89 35.86 -38.09
C PRO A 867 -21.08 35.23 -39.48
N ASP A 868 -20.11 34.39 -39.89
CA ASP A 868 -20.06 33.75 -41.22
C ASP A 868 -20.69 32.36 -41.28
N SER A 869 -20.87 31.68 -40.11
CA SER A 869 -21.42 30.32 -40.06
C SER A 869 -21.97 30.00 -38.66
N ALA A 870 -23.21 29.50 -38.63
CA ALA A 870 -23.89 29.19 -37.38
C ALA A 870 -24.81 27.99 -37.55
N GLN A 871 -25.08 27.27 -36.45
CA GLN A 871 -25.97 26.14 -36.40
C GLN A 871 -26.92 26.22 -35.22
N GLY A 872 -28.08 25.61 -35.38
CA GLY A 872 -29.12 25.51 -34.34
C GLY A 872 -30.04 24.34 -34.60
N GLY A 873 -31.08 24.21 -33.80
CA GLY A 873 -32.11 23.19 -34.00
C GLY A 873 -33.02 23.11 -32.80
N GLY A 874 -34.06 22.27 -32.90
CA GLY A 874 -35.03 22.09 -31.84
C GLY A 874 -35.85 20.82 -31.97
N ALA A 875 -36.73 20.60 -31.01
CA ALA A 875 -37.58 19.41 -30.95
C ALA A 875 -38.85 19.52 -31.79
N ASP A 876 -39.28 20.75 -32.16
CA ASP A 876 -40.46 20.99 -32.96
C ASP A 876 -40.12 20.87 -34.44
N ILE A 877 -40.50 19.76 -35.05
CA ILE A 877 -40.27 19.45 -36.46
C ILE A 877 -41.26 20.20 -37.35
N ASP A 878 -42.51 20.33 -36.88
CA ASP A 878 -43.59 20.95 -37.65
C ASP A 878 -43.37 22.45 -37.83
N GLY A 879 -42.62 23.10 -36.90
CA GLY A 879 -42.23 24.49 -36.98
C GLY A 879 -41.10 24.79 -37.97
N LEU A 880 -40.43 23.77 -38.56
CA LEU A 880 -39.26 23.97 -39.41
C LEU A 880 -39.58 24.74 -40.69
N ASP A 881 -40.62 24.40 -41.38
CA ASP A 881 -41.02 25.11 -42.63
C ASP A 881 -41.43 26.55 -42.35
N ALA A 882 -42.15 26.76 -41.24
CA ALA A 882 -42.49 28.11 -40.81
C ALA A 882 -41.26 28.96 -40.43
N ALA A 883 -40.24 28.33 -39.82
CA ALA A 883 -38.97 28.98 -39.52
C ALA A 883 -38.21 29.35 -40.81
N LEU A 884 -38.09 28.43 -41.76
CA LEU A 884 -37.39 28.66 -43.03
C LEU A 884 -38.07 29.71 -43.88
N SER A 885 -39.43 29.77 -43.94
CA SER A 885 -40.18 30.78 -44.70
C SER A 885 -40.05 32.20 -44.18
N GLN A 886 -39.63 32.39 -42.92
CA GLN A 886 -39.36 33.72 -42.31
C GLN A 886 -38.03 34.31 -42.65
N VAL A 887 -37.12 33.58 -43.28
CA VAL A 887 -35.76 34.09 -43.60
C VAL A 887 -35.82 35.35 -44.47
N PRO A 888 -36.69 35.46 -45.54
CA PRO A 888 -36.79 36.70 -46.30
C PRO A 888 -37.25 37.90 -45.45
N ASP A 889 -38.26 37.68 -44.59
CA ASP A 889 -38.78 38.77 -43.75
C ASP A 889 -37.70 39.24 -42.72
N TRP A 890 -36.97 38.34 -42.16
CA TRP A 890 -35.87 38.65 -41.25
C TRP A 890 -34.78 39.49 -41.95
N LEU A 891 -34.42 39.13 -43.21
CA LEU A 891 -33.44 39.88 -43.99
C LEU A 891 -34.00 41.22 -44.46
N SER A 892 -35.34 41.36 -44.65
CA SER A 892 -35.98 42.64 -44.99
C SER A 892 -35.94 43.62 -43.80
N SER A 893 -35.81 43.11 -42.56
CA SER A 893 -35.76 43.92 -41.35
C SER A 893 -34.36 44.46 -41.01
N LEU A 894 -33.33 44.04 -41.74
CA LEU A 894 -31.93 44.53 -41.61
C LEU A 894 -31.78 45.85 -42.40
#